data_b45239b44f982ebb9e187ac9294d4c9e
#
_entry.id   b45239b44f982ebb9e187ac9294d4c9e
#
_cell.length_a   1.000
_cell.length_b   1.000
_cell.length_c   1.000
_cell.angle_alpha   90.00
_cell.angle_beta   90.00
_cell.angle_gamma   90.00
#
_symmetry.space_group_name_H-M   'P 1'
#
loop_
_entity.id
_entity.type
_entity.pdbx_description
1 polymer ?
#
loop_
_entity_poly.entity_id
_entity_poly.type
_entity_poly.pdbx_seq_one_letter_code
_entity_poly.pdbx_strand_id
1 'polypeptide(L)'
;MTQTQSVYAAYQGNTYLFGGNAPYVEELYENYLANPGSVPESWREYFDALQHVPAVDGSNANDVPHQPVINAFAERAKAGGTKVVMASADVEMGRKRTAVQQLIAAYRNVGQRWADLDPLKRTERPAIPDLDPAFYGFTDADLETVFDTSNTFFGKKNMPLRELMNALRETYCGTLGAEFMYTSEQSHKRWWQQRLESVRSKPNFSPEKKKNILENLTAAEGLERFLHTKYVGQKRFSLEGGESFIAAMDELIQAAGQRGVQEIVIGMAHRGRLNVLVNTMGKQPADLFAEFDHTAPEELTSGDVKYHQGFSSDVSTPGGPVHLTLAFNPSHLEIVNPVVEGSVRSRMDRRGDPHGSQVLPVLVHGDAAFGGQGVNQETLALAQTRGYTTGGTVHIIINNQIGFTTSDPRDMRSSAFCTDIVKMVEAPVLHVNADDPEAVVLATQLALEYRMTFRQDVVVDITCFRKLGHNEQDTPSLTQPLMYKKIAAHPGTRKLYAERLSAQGMGETLGDDMVKTFRAALDAGKNTSEPVLTNFKTKFTVDWRPFVGKKWTDAADTAIPMAEWKRLAERIATLPAGVTPHSLVKKVLDDRAAMGRGDLPVDWGMGEHMAFASLVASGFPVRLSGEDSGRGTFTHRHAVIHDQNREKWDTGTYIPLQNAADNQAPFTVIDSILSEESVLGFEYGYASNDPNTLVIWEAQFGDFANGAQVVIDQFIASGEVKWGRVNGITLMLPHGYEGQGPEHSSARVERFMQLAADTNMQIVQPTTASQIFHVLRRQMVRNLRKPLIIFTPKSLLRHKDAASPVSEFTKGGFQTIIPESKDLKADKIKRIVVCSGKVYYDLSKRREEGGHDDTVLLRLEQLYPFPHKVFAAELKKYANATEVVWCQDEPQNQGAWFFVQHYLFENMAPGQKLGYSGRAASASPAVGYSHLHQEQQKALVDGAFGRLKGFILTK
;
A
#
# COMPACT_ATOMS: atom_id res chain seq x y z
N MET A 1 35.81 19.47 36.15
CA MET A 1 35.61 19.27 34.71
C MET A 1 36.16 17.91 34.38
N THR A 2 35.33 16.91 34.40
CA THR A 2 35.67 15.53 34.02
C THR A 2 35.59 15.46 32.49
N GLN A 3 36.74 15.19 31.85
CA GLN A 3 36.79 14.97 30.40
C GLN A 3 36.01 13.68 30.07
N THR A 4 34.91 13.82 29.41
CA THR A 4 34.25 12.73 28.71
C THR A 4 35.14 12.32 27.53
N GLN A 5 35.88 11.22 27.67
CA GLN A 5 36.52 10.57 26.53
C GLN A 5 35.44 10.26 25.50
N SER A 6 35.65 10.70 24.25
CA SER A 6 34.66 10.47 23.20
C SER A 6 34.53 8.96 22.98
N VAL A 7 33.30 8.49 22.77
CA VAL A 7 32.97 7.10 22.41
C VAL A 7 33.82 6.63 21.22
N TYR A 8 34.17 7.54 20.32
CA TYR A 8 35.03 7.29 19.16
C TYR A 8 36.47 6.90 19.54
N ALA A 9 37.04 7.54 20.58
CA ALA A 9 38.37 7.17 21.10
C ALA A 9 38.38 5.78 21.75
N ALA A 10 37.28 5.41 22.40
CA ALA A 10 37.12 4.07 22.96
C ALA A 10 37.00 2.98 21.87
N TYR A 11 36.31 3.26 20.76
CA TYR A 11 36.26 2.36 19.62
C TYR A 11 37.58 2.24 18.87
N GLN A 12 38.36 3.31 18.73
CA GLN A 12 39.70 3.26 18.12
C GLN A 12 40.69 2.42 18.92
N GLY A 13 40.57 2.43 20.26
CA GLY A 13 41.42 1.62 21.14
C GLY A 13 41.22 0.11 21.00
N ASN A 14 40.10 -0.35 20.47
CA ASN A 14 39.72 -1.77 20.47
C ASN A 14 39.58 -2.38 19.07
N THR A 15 39.92 -1.66 17.99
CA THR A 15 39.74 -2.13 16.61
C THR A 15 40.54 -3.38 16.24
N TYR A 16 41.67 -3.64 16.92
CA TYR A 16 42.49 -4.83 16.72
C TYR A 16 41.95 -6.09 17.40
N LEU A 17 40.91 -5.96 18.24
CA LEU A 17 40.22 -7.11 18.87
C LEU A 17 39.20 -7.79 17.95
N PHE A 18 38.90 -7.19 16.82
CA PHE A 18 37.86 -7.67 15.87
C PHE A 18 38.45 -8.21 14.57
N GLY A 19 37.78 -9.20 13.99
CA GLY A 19 38.14 -9.79 12.72
C GLY A 19 39.20 -10.89 12.82
N GLY A 20 40.04 -11.03 11.80
CA GLY A 20 41.04 -12.10 11.69
C GLY A 20 42.15 -12.13 12.78
N ASN A 21 42.27 -11.09 13.58
CA ASN A 21 43.29 -10.99 14.63
C ASN A 21 42.77 -11.50 16.00
N ALA A 22 41.49 -11.71 16.18
CA ALA A 22 40.92 -12.12 17.46
C ALA A 22 41.56 -13.39 18.03
N PRO A 23 41.77 -14.48 17.28
CA PRO A 23 42.43 -15.69 17.80
C PRO A 23 43.88 -15.44 18.28
N TYR A 24 44.60 -14.56 17.60
CA TYR A 24 45.98 -14.20 18.02
C TYR A 24 46.01 -13.38 19.31
N VAL A 25 45.07 -12.45 19.47
CA VAL A 25 44.99 -11.65 20.69
C VAL A 25 44.50 -12.51 21.85
N GLU A 26 43.58 -13.45 21.62
CA GLU A 26 43.13 -14.42 22.62
C GLU A 26 44.27 -15.32 23.11
N GLU A 27 45.14 -15.82 22.18
CA GLU A 27 46.32 -16.60 22.54
C GLU A 27 47.32 -15.78 23.37
N LEU A 28 47.54 -14.51 23.02
CA LEU A 28 48.38 -13.62 23.79
C LEU A 28 47.79 -13.38 25.19
N TYR A 29 46.48 -13.20 25.32
CA TYR A 29 45.81 -13.01 26.59
C TYR A 29 45.89 -14.24 27.48
N GLU A 30 45.72 -15.44 26.97
CA GLU A 30 45.91 -16.69 27.69
C GLU A 30 47.35 -16.86 28.17
N ASN A 31 48.34 -16.50 27.38
CA ASN A 31 49.74 -16.50 27.75
C ASN A 31 50.01 -15.48 28.85
N TYR A 32 49.43 -14.29 28.80
CA TYR A 32 49.51 -13.28 29.85
C TYR A 32 48.87 -13.77 31.17
N LEU A 33 47.70 -14.37 31.13
CA LEU A 33 47.02 -14.91 32.30
C LEU A 33 47.85 -16.04 32.97
N ALA A 34 48.57 -16.85 32.18
CA ALA A 34 49.46 -17.87 32.70
C ALA A 34 50.78 -17.29 33.30
N ASN A 35 51.35 -16.29 32.64
CA ASN A 35 52.56 -15.58 33.09
C ASN A 35 52.64 -14.18 32.42
N PRO A 36 52.35 -13.10 33.17
CA PRO A 36 52.35 -11.73 32.60
C PRO A 36 53.67 -11.33 31.91
N GLY A 37 54.80 -11.97 32.27
CA GLY A 37 56.08 -11.71 31.65
C GLY A 37 56.28 -12.40 30.29
N SER A 38 55.38 -13.24 29.86
CA SER A 38 55.48 -13.99 28.55
C SER A 38 55.04 -13.18 27.32
N VAL A 39 54.43 -12.02 27.51
CA VAL A 39 53.93 -11.17 26.42
C VAL A 39 54.70 -9.85 26.33
N PRO A 40 54.77 -9.20 25.16
CA PRO A 40 55.41 -7.90 25.00
C PRO A 40 54.87 -6.84 25.94
N GLU A 41 55.68 -5.89 26.33
CA GLU A 41 55.37 -4.88 27.36
C GLU A 41 54.09 -4.05 26.98
N SER A 42 53.91 -3.71 25.71
CA SER A 42 52.72 -3.00 25.22
C SER A 42 51.42 -3.79 25.38
N TRP A 43 51.48 -5.12 25.23
CA TRP A 43 50.36 -6.01 25.49
C TRP A 43 50.11 -6.24 26.95
N ARG A 44 51.18 -6.29 27.77
CA ARG A 44 51.03 -6.43 29.19
C ARG A 44 50.34 -5.24 29.83
N GLU A 45 50.77 -4.01 29.51
CA GLU A 45 50.09 -2.78 29.95
C GLU A 45 48.59 -2.76 29.57
N TYR A 46 48.27 -3.22 28.37
CA TYR A 46 46.90 -3.30 27.92
C TYR A 46 46.07 -4.36 28.69
N PHE A 47 46.62 -5.53 28.91
CA PHE A 47 45.95 -6.60 29.64
C PHE A 47 45.86 -6.31 31.14
N ASP A 48 46.84 -5.66 31.72
CA ASP A 48 46.78 -5.15 33.10
C ASP A 48 45.61 -4.16 33.29
N ALA A 49 45.36 -3.30 32.32
CA ALA A 49 44.25 -2.39 32.35
C ALA A 49 42.88 -3.12 32.22
N LEU A 50 42.80 -4.21 31.47
CA LEU A 50 41.58 -5.04 31.35
C LEU A 50 41.23 -5.75 32.69
N GLN A 51 42.22 -6.18 33.48
CA GLN A 51 42.00 -6.84 34.78
C GLN A 51 41.33 -5.94 35.83
N HIS A 52 41.27 -4.65 35.57
CA HIS A 52 40.63 -3.67 36.46
C HIS A 52 39.23 -3.25 35.99
N VAL A 53 38.70 -3.83 34.89
CA VAL A 53 37.34 -3.60 34.42
C VAL A 53 36.40 -4.61 35.13
N PRO A 54 35.34 -4.16 35.83
CA PRO A 54 34.39 -5.09 36.46
C PRO A 54 33.77 -6.04 35.41
N ALA A 55 33.61 -7.31 35.80
CA ALA A 55 32.95 -8.29 34.95
C ALA A 55 31.48 -7.89 34.62
N VAL A 56 30.93 -8.38 33.53
CA VAL A 56 29.57 -8.06 33.07
C VAL A 56 28.49 -8.39 34.11
N ASP A 57 28.75 -9.32 35.01
CA ASP A 57 27.89 -9.71 36.14
C ASP A 57 28.05 -8.78 37.39
N GLY A 58 28.90 -7.74 37.29
CA GLY A 58 29.18 -6.81 38.39
C GLY A 58 30.13 -7.37 39.46
N SER A 59 30.75 -8.54 39.28
CA SER A 59 31.75 -9.09 40.18
C SER A 59 33.14 -8.45 39.97
N ASN A 60 33.96 -8.42 41.04
CA ASN A 60 35.39 -8.01 40.99
C ASN A 60 36.31 -9.23 40.80
N ALA A 61 35.82 -10.31 40.19
CA ALA A 61 36.64 -11.49 39.95
C ALA A 61 37.64 -11.20 38.82
N ASN A 62 38.93 -11.51 39.07
CA ASN A 62 39.95 -11.46 38.02
C ASN A 62 39.77 -12.66 37.07
N ASP A 63 40.08 -12.45 35.84
CA ASP A 63 40.08 -13.52 34.86
C ASP A 63 41.19 -14.54 35.14
N VAL A 64 40.98 -15.80 34.76
CA VAL A 64 41.89 -16.91 35.02
C VAL A 64 42.24 -17.66 33.75
N PRO A 65 43.45 -18.25 33.62
CA PRO A 65 43.82 -19.01 32.42
C PRO A 65 42.85 -20.17 32.19
N HIS A 66 42.36 -20.31 30.96
CA HIS A 66 41.47 -21.40 30.55
C HIS A 66 42.22 -22.75 30.38
N GLN A 67 43.54 -22.75 30.14
CA GLN A 67 44.31 -23.95 29.90
C GLN A 67 44.24 -25.01 31.04
N PRO A 68 44.27 -24.65 32.32
CA PRO A 68 44.04 -25.61 33.41
C PRO A 68 42.63 -26.25 33.34
N VAL A 69 41.61 -25.49 32.96
CA VAL A 69 40.24 -25.98 32.79
C VAL A 69 40.15 -26.91 31.60
N ILE A 70 40.73 -26.52 30.47
CA ILE A 70 40.81 -27.35 29.26
C ILE A 70 41.53 -28.68 29.55
N ASN A 71 42.67 -28.61 30.26
CA ASN A 71 43.43 -29.77 30.68
C ASN A 71 42.62 -30.68 31.63
N ALA A 72 41.90 -30.09 32.61
CA ALA A 72 41.03 -30.84 33.48
C ALA A 72 39.88 -31.55 32.75
N PHE A 73 39.30 -30.91 31.74
CA PHE A 73 38.31 -31.56 30.88
C PHE A 73 38.94 -32.66 29.99
N ALA A 74 40.12 -32.42 29.44
CA ALA A 74 40.85 -33.38 28.65
C ALA A 74 41.30 -34.62 29.47
N GLU A 75 41.75 -34.40 30.73
CA GLU A 75 42.07 -35.48 31.66
C GLU A 75 40.81 -36.23 32.12
N ARG A 76 39.71 -35.53 32.33
CA ARG A 76 38.42 -36.11 32.67
C ARG A 76 37.84 -36.93 31.48
N ALA A 77 38.07 -36.46 30.29
CA ALA A 77 37.75 -37.21 29.06
C ALA A 77 38.65 -38.45 28.89
N LYS A 78 39.94 -38.33 29.21
CA LYS A 78 40.88 -39.47 29.21
C LYS A 78 40.67 -40.48 30.38
N ALA A 79 40.26 -39.98 31.52
CA ALA A 79 39.97 -40.83 32.72
C ALA A 79 38.70 -41.65 32.57
N GLY A 80 38.02 -41.59 31.41
CA GLY A 80 36.79 -42.31 31.19
C GLY A 80 35.80 -42.04 32.29
N GLY A 81 34.91 -41.07 32.10
CA GLY A 81 33.83 -40.79 33.02
C GLY A 81 33.19 -42.09 33.48
N THR A 82 32.86 -42.17 34.75
CA THR A 82 32.08 -43.24 35.33
C THR A 82 30.99 -43.59 34.34
N LYS A 83 31.08 -44.77 33.70
CA LYS A 83 29.99 -45.35 32.93
C LYS A 83 28.83 -45.44 33.91
N VAL A 84 27.95 -44.48 33.90
CA VAL A 84 26.57 -44.75 34.21
C VAL A 84 26.16 -45.76 33.13
N VAL A 85 26.18 -47.05 33.48
CA VAL A 85 25.60 -48.11 32.66
C VAL A 85 24.09 -47.95 32.80
N MET A 86 23.57 -46.93 32.13
CA MET A 86 22.24 -47.05 31.57
C MET A 86 22.38 -48.14 30.50
N ALA A 87 21.53 -49.12 30.51
CA ALA A 87 21.53 -50.14 29.48
C ALA A 87 21.58 -49.45 28.12
N SER A 88 22.48 -49.86 27.21
CA SER A 88 22.70 -49.28 25.92
C SER A 88 21.42 -49.06 25.12
N ALA A 89 20.45 -49.94 25.37
CA ALA A 89 19.08 -49.86 24.80
C ALA A 89 18.26 -48.66 25.23
N ASP A 90 18.39 -48.19 26.52
CA ASP A 90 17.61 -47.05 26.99
C ASP A 90 18.15 -45.70 26.48
N VAL A 91 19.48 -45.60 26.34
CA VAL A 91 20.12 -44.39 25.76
C VAL A 91 19.77 -44.30 24.26
N GLU A 92 19.81 -45.42 23.53
CA GLU A 92 19.45 -45.44 22.13
C GLU A 92 17.95 -45.14 21.93
N MET A 93 17.08 -45.72 22.72
CA MET A 93 15.65 -45.38 22.67
C MET A 93 15.37 -43.90 23.04
N GLY A 94 16.12 -43.34 23.98
CA GLY A 94 16.05 -41.89 24.30
C GLY A 94 16.42 -41.03 23.10
N ARG A 95 17.48 -41.37 22.37
CA ARG A 95 17.89 -40.69 21.14
C ARG A 95 16.81 -40.80 20.05
N LYS A 96 16.24 -41.99 19.84
CA LYS A 96 15.18 -42.26 18.87
C LYS A 96 13.91 -41.47 19.19
N ARG A 97 13.54 -41.34 20.47
CA ARG A 97 12.42 -40.47 20.90
C ARG A 97 12.63 -39.02 20.52
N THR A 98 13.84 -38.50 20.72
CA THR A 98 14.18 -37.11 20.31
C THR A 98 14.17 -37.00 18.77
N ALA A 99 14.71 -38.00 18.06
CA ALA A 99 14.75 -38.05 16.61
C ALA A 99 13.36 -38.04 15.98
N VAL A 100 12.37 -38.73 16.57
CA VAL A 100 10.97 -38.66 16.11
C VAL A 100 10.40 -37.24 16.21
N GLN A 101 10.69 -36.52 17.29
CA GLN A 101 10.22 -35.16 17.46
C GLN A 101 10.87 -34.22 16.42
N GLN A 102 12.15 -34.41 16.12
CA GLN A 102 12.84 -33.69 15.05
C GLN A 102 12.25 -34.01 13.68
N LEU A 103 11.96 -35.26 13.37
CA LEU A 103 11.31 -35.67 12.14
C LEU A 103 9.92 -35.03 11.97
N ILE A 104 9.07 -35.03 13.02
CA ILE A 104 7.77 -34.35 13.01
C ILE A 104 7.97 -32.85 12.71
N ALA A 105 8.92 -32.21 13.40
CA ALA A 105 9.23 -30.81 13.18
C ALA A 105 9.72 -30.55 11.75
N ALA A 106 10.53 -31.41 11.18
CA ALA A 106 11.01 -31.30 9.80
C ALA A 106 9.85 -31.32 8.79
N TYR A 107 8.91 -32.28 8.91
CA TYR A 107 7.73 -32.32 8.03
C TYR A 107 6.89 -31.03 8.14
N ARG A 108 6.71 -30.48 9.34
CA ARG A 108 6.00 -29.20 9.55
C ARG A 108 6.72 -28.00 8.96
N ASN A 109 8.05 -28.01 8.93
CA ASN A 109 8.88 -26.89 8.45
C ASN A 109 9.14 -26.93 6.95
N VAL A 110 9.43 -28.09 6.39
CA VAL A 110 9.92 -28.21 5.01
C VAL A 110 9.16 -29.22 4.15
N GLY A 111 8.07 -29.80 4.68
CA GLY A 111 7.25 -30.80 3.96
C GLY A 111 6.70 -30.29 2.62
N GLN A 112 6.33 -29.00 2.54
CA GLN A 112 5.86 -28.36 1.31
C GLN A 112 6.88 -28.42 0.17
N ARG A 113 8.17 -28.49 0.45
CA ARG A 113 9.21 -28.62 -0.58
C ARG A 113 9.19 -29.97 -1.29
N TRP A 114 8.58 -30.97 -0.69
CA TRP A 114 8.40 -32.30 -1.25
C TRP A 114 6.95 -32.63 -1.63
N ALA A 115 6.05 -31.65 -1.53
CA ALA A 115 4.65 -31.79 -1.91
C ALA A 115 4.49 -31.93 -3.44
N ASP A 116 3.40 -32.60 -3.85
CA ASP A 116 3.07 -32.83 -5.27
C ASP A 116 2.28 -31.64 -5.85
N LEU A 117 2.95 -30.53 -5.99
CA LEU A 117 2.32 -29.25 -6.33
C LEU A 117 2.23 -29.00 -7.85
N ASP A 118 3.19 -29.51 -8.66
CA ASP A 118 3.21 -29.20 -10.10
C ASP A 118 2.31 -30.15 -10.91
N PRO A 119 1.18 -29.70 -11.47
CA PRO A 119 0.30 -30.53 -12.30
C PRO A 119 1.00 -31.08 -13.54
N LEU A 120 2.02 -30.39 -14.04
CA LEU A 120 2.77 -30.83 -15.22
C LEU A 120 3.94 -31.76 -14.89
N LYS A 121 4.30 -31.92 -13.62
CA LYS A 121 5.45 -32.73 -13.17
C LYS A 121 6.71 -32.46 -14.01
N ARG A 122 7.08 -31.18 -14.11
CA ARG A 122 8.18 -30.72 -14.99
C ARG A 122 9.55 -31.12 -14.45
N THR A 123 9.68 -31.15 -13.13
CA THR A 123 10.91 -31.51 -12.43
C THR A 123 10.66 -32.65 -11.46
N GLU A 124 11.69 -33.46 -11.23
CA GLU A 124 11.67 -34.43 -10.13
C GLU A 124 11.67 -33.69 -8.79
N ARG A 125 11.02 -34.29 -7.79
CA ARG A 125 11.01 -33.73 -6.45
C ARG A 125 12.41 -33.77 -5.86
N PRO A 126 12.90 -32.70 -5.23
CA PRO A 126 14.24 -32.68 -4.68
C PRO A 126 14.38 -33.68 -3.54
N ALA A 127 15.53 -34.31 -3.40
CA ALA A 127 15.84 -35.04 -2.19
C ALA A 127 16.00 -34.04 -1.03
N ILE A 128 15.25 -34.27 0.05
CA ILE A 128 15.30 -33.43 1.26
C ILE A 128 15.72 -34.34 2.41
N PRO A 129 17.00 -34.28 2.82
CA PRO A 129 17.51 -35.17 3.88
C PRO A 129 16.71 -35.08 5.19
N ASP A 130 16.23 -33.89 5.56
CA ASP A 130 15.43 -33.66 6.75
C ASP A 130 14.10 -34.46 6.77
N LEU A 131 13.61 -34.93 5.62
CA LEU A 131 12.38 -35.74 5.55
C LEU A 131 12.69 -37.26 5.49
N ASP A 132 13.97 -37.62 5.40
CA ASP A 132 14.41 -39.02 5.39
C ASP A 132 14.65 -39.55 6.82
N PRO A 133 13.96 -40.56 7.28
CA PRO A 133 14.19 -41.16 8.61
C PRO A 133 15.65 -41.63 8.81
N ALA A 134 16.33 -42.07 7.74
CA ALA A 134 17.72 -42.46 7.82
C ALA A 134 18.66 -41.33 8.29
N PHE A 135 18.35 -40.09 7.96
CA PHE A 135 19.06 -38.90 8.43
C PHE A 135 19.09 -38.80 9.96
N TYR A 136 18.04 -39.29 10.62
CA TYR A 136 17.89 -39.31 12.07
C TYR A 136 18.37 -40.62 12.71
N GLY A 137 18.98 -41.53 11.93
CA GLY A 137 19.50 -42.80 12.40
C GLY A 137 18.44 -43.91 12.55
N PHE A 138 17.27 -43.76 11.92
CA PHE A 138 16.30 -44.85 11.85
C PHE A 138 16.66 -45.81 10.73
N THR A 139 16.33 -47.09 10.99
CA THR A 139 16.49 -48.20 10.06
C THR A 139 15.15 -48.85 9.82
N ASP A 140 15.09 -49.81 8.87
CA ASP A 140 13.87 -50.58 8.61
C ASP A 140 13.38 -51.36 9.83
N ALA A 141 14.29 -51.76 10.72
CA ALA A 141 13.95 -52.41 11.98
C ALA A 141 13.17 -51.52 12.96
N ASP A 142 13.25 -50.20 12.79
CA ASP A 142 12.58 -49.23 13.64
C ASP A 142 11.15 -48.89 13.21
N LEU A 143 10.77 -49.27 11.98
CA LEU A 143 9.51 -48.86 11.37
C LEU A 143 8.28 -49.29 12.16
N GLU A 144 8.34 -50.40 12.87
CA GLU A 144 7.25 -50.93 13.70
C GLU A 144 7.37 -50.50 15.18
N THR A 145 8.46 -49.75 15.53
CA THR A 145 8.65 -49.26 16.90
C THR A 145 7.62 -48.16 17.16
N VAL A 146 6.96 -48.23 18.30
CA VAL A 146 5.92 -47.32 18.72
C VAL A 146 6.53 -46.13 19.46
N PHE A 147 6.21 -44.92 19.04
CA PHE A 147 6.67 -43.65 19.60
C PHE A 147 5.51 -42.83 20.13
N ASP A 148 5.81 -41.94 21.09
CA ASP A 148 4.86 -40.95 21.58
C ASP A 148 4.64 -39.85 20.52
N THR A 149 3.39 -39.68 20.11
CA THR A 149 2.91 -38.69 19.13
C THR A 149 1.89 -37.73 19.73
N SER A 150 1.87 -37.58 21.06
CA SER A 150 0.92 -36.75 21.79
C SER A 150 1.02 -35.26 21.44
N ASN A 151 2.13 -34.81 20.82
CA ASN A 151 2.34 -33.47 20.31
C ASN A 151 1.76 -33.25 18.89
N THR A 152 1.14 -34.28 18.31
CA THR A 152 0.45 -34.24 17.01
C THR A 152 -1.07 -34.29 17.20
N PHE A 153 -1.83 -34.03 16.13
CA PHE A 153 -3.28 -34.07 16.11
C PHE A 153 -3.83 -35.23 15.26
N PHE A 154 -3.04 -36.29 15.05
CA PHE A 154 -3.49 -37.48 14.30
C PHE A 154 -4.51 -38.36 15.04
N GLY A 155 -4.95 -37.95 16.22
CA GLY A 155 -5.94 -38.68 17.02
C GLY A 155 -5.40 -39.87 17.82
N LYS A 156 -4.08 -40.18 17.73
CA LYS A 156 -3.42 -41.25 18.47
C LYS A 156 -2.25 -40.68 19.31
N LYS A 157 -2.18 -41.09 20.59
CA LYS A 157 -1.07 -40.66 21.45
C LYS A 157 0.24 -41.38 21.16
N ASN A 158 0.14 -42.58 20.63
CA ASN A 158 1.27 -43.43 20.28
C ASN A 158 1.04 -44.05 18.88
N MET A 159 2.06 -44.00 18.03
CA MET A 159 2.00 -44.57 16.67
C MET A 159 3.30 -45.29 16.33
N PRO A 160 3.25 -46.42 15.57
CA PRO A 160 4.42 -46.96 14.92
C PRO A 160 5.06 -45.94 13.98
N LEU A 161 6.39 -45.97 13.85
CA LEU A 161 7.13 -44.99 13.00
C LEU A 161 6.60 -44.97 11.56
N ARG A 162 6.31 -46.14 10.98
CA ARG A 162 5.73 -46.29 9.63
C ARG A 162 4.39 -45.56 9.51
N GLU A 163 3.49 -45.75 10.47
CA GLU A 163 2.17 -45.11 10.46
C GLU A 163 2.32 -43.58 10.61
N LEU A 164 3.20 -43.12 11.50
CA LEU A 164 3.50 -41.69 11.70
C LEU A 164 4.04 -41.06 10.43
N MET A 165 5.04 -41.69 9.79
CA MET A 165 5.61 -41.19 8.54
C MET A 165 4.58 -41.09 7.42
N ASN A 166 3.68 -42.09 7.29
CA ASN A 166 2.60 -42.02 6.30
C ASN A 166 1.65 -40.86 6.62
N ALA A 167 1.27 -40.68 7.88
CA ALA A 167 0.41 -39.57 8.30
C ALA A 167 1.06 -38.19 8.01
N LEU A 168 2.35 -38.06 8.31
CA LEU A 168 3.11 -36.84 8.03
C LEU A 168 3.22 -36.55 6.53
N ARG A 169 3.53 -37.58 5.72
CA ARG A 169 3.62 -37.44 4.25
C ARG A 169 2.27 -37.08 3.65
N GLU A 170 1.19 -37.74 4.08
CA GLU A 170 -0.16 -37.41 3.62
C GLU A 170 -0.55 -35.98 3.94
N THR A 171 -0.15 -35.47 5.13
CA THR A 171 -0.52 -34.15 5.62
C THR A 171 0.28 -33.03 4.93
N TYR A 172 1.62 -33.20 4.82
CA TYR A 172 2.52 -32.10 4.46
C TYR A 172 3.16 -32.23 3.07
N CYS A 173 3.05 -33.41 2.44
CA CYS A 173 3.70 -33.70 1.16
C CYS A 173 2.73 -34.20 0.08
N GLY A 174 1.42 -34.07 0.30
CA GLY A 174 0.37 -34.37 -0.67
C GLY A 174 0.25 -33.30 -1.76
N THR A 175 -0.95 -33.15 -2.30
CA THR A 175 -1.31 -32.07 -3.25
C THR A 175 -1.51 -30.71 -2.57
N LEU A 176 -1.40 -30.68 -1.24
CA LEU A 176 -1.39 -29.49 -0.41
C LEU A 176 -0.14 -29.47 0.46
N GLY A 177 0.64 -28.42 0.41
CA GLY A 177 1.75 -28.10 1.30
C GLY A 177 1.46 -26.81 2.07
N ALA A 178 2.00 -26.68 3.29
CA ALA A 178 1.72 -25.53 4.13
C ALA A 178 3.01 -24.95 4.74
N GLU A 179 3.11 -23.64 4.75
CA GLU A 179 4.17 -22.88 5.41
C GLU A 179 3.54 -22.01 6.52
N PHE A 180 3.84 -22.33 7.78
CA PHE A 180 3.31 -21.59 8.94
C PHE A 180 4.23 -21.61 10.16
N MET A 181 5.29 -22.40 10.10
CA MET A 181 6.15 -22.60 11.27
C MET A 181 7.06 -21.40 11.59
N TYR A 182 7.16 -20.45 10.69
CA TYR A 182 7.90 -19.20 10.92
C TYR A 182 7.09 -18.13 11.69
N THR A 183 5.78 -18.32 11.87
CA THR A 183 4.98 -17.38 12.68
C THR A 183 5.51 -17.33 14.12
N SER A 184 5.55 -16.16 14.74
CA SER A 184 6.04 -16.00 16.12
C SER A 184 5.10 -16.61 17.16
N GLU A 185 3.79 -16.44 16.94
CA GLU A 185 2.75 -16.85 17.89
C GLU A 185 2.50 -18.36 17.90
N GLN A 186 2.71 -18.97 19.07
CA GLN A 186 2.50 -20.41 19.25
C GLN A 186 1.02 -20.84 18.99
N SER A 187 0.07 -19.98 19.28
CA SER A 187 -1.36 -20.21 19.03
C SER A 187 -1.66 -20.44 17.56
N HIS A 188 -1.04 -19.67 16.66
CA HIS A 188 -1.17 -19.80 15.20
C HIS A 188 -0.60 -21.13 14.72
N LYS A 189 0.63 -21.48 15.18
CA LYS A 189 1.25 -22.77 14.83
C LYS A 189 0.37 -23.96 15.24
N ARG A 190 -0.14 -23.95 16.47
CA ARG A 190 -1.00 -25.03 17.00
C ARG A 190 -2.33 -25.11 16.25
N TRP A 191 -2.90 -23.97 15.86
CA TRP A 191 -4.12 -23.89 15.07
C TRP A 191 -3.94 -24.59 13.71
N TRP A 192 -2.85 -24.28 12.99
CA TRP A 192 -2.54 -24.91 11.71
C TRP A 192 -2.28 -26.41 11.85
N GLN A 193 -1.45 -26.80 12.83
CA GLN A 193 -1.18 -28.22 13.11
C GLN A 193 -2.49 -28.99 13.35
N GLN A 194 -3.39 -28.45 14.17
CA GLN A 194 -4.67 -29.08 14.43
C GLN A 194 -5.51 -29.22 13.18
N ARG A 195 -5.64 -28.18 12.39
CA ARG A 195 -6.48 -28.16 11.18
C ARG A 195 -5.97 -29.11 10.10
N LEU A 196 -4.66 -29.17 9.90
CA LEU A 196 -4.06 -30.01 8.86
C LEU A 196 -3.94 -31.47 9.29
N GLU A 197 -3.43 -31.74 10.50
CA GLU A 197 -3.14 -33.09 10.96
C GLU A 197 -4.40 -33.91 11.28
N SER A 198 -5.46 -33.28 11.83
CA SER A 198 -6.70 -33.97 12.17
C SER A 198 -7.41 -34.59 10.97
N VAL A 199 -7.25 -34.01 9.79
CA VAL A 199 -7.82 -34.47 8.52
C VAL A 199 -6.77 -34.98 7.54
N ARG A 200 -5.49 -34.94 7.91
CA ARG A 200 -4.33 -35.29 7.06
C ARG A 200 -4.34 -34.54 5.72
N SER A 201 -4.71 -33.27 5.76
CA SER A 201 -4.89 -32.39 4.57
C SER A 201 -5.80 -33.01 3.48
N LYS A 202 -6.68 -33.92 3.83
CA LYS A 202 -7.63 -34.56 2.92
C LYS A 202 -9.07 -34.16 3.26
N PRO A 203 -9.75 -33.43 2.35
CA PRO A 203 -11.14 -33.06 2.56
C PRO A 203 -12.07 -34.29 2.51
N ASN A 204 -13.15 -34.24 3.29
CA ASN A 204 -14.24 -35.19 3.22
C ASN A 204 -15.53 -34.46 2.81
N PHE A 205 -15.62 -34.08 1.53
CA PHE A 205 -16.77 -33.37 1.01
C PHE A 205 -17.94 -34.31 0.67
N SER A 206 -19.17 -33.80 0.84
CA SER A 206 -20.38 -34.48 0.41
C SER A 206 -20.44 -34.62 -1.13
N PRO A 207 -21.20 -35.54 -1.67
CA PRO A 207 -21.41 -35.68 -3.10
C PRO A 207 -21.92 -34.37 -3.75
N GLU A 208 -22.79 -33.63 -3.05
CA GLU A 208 -23.34 -32.35 -3.51
C GLU A 208 -22.20 -31.31 -3.66
N LYS A 209 -21.30 -31.23 -2.68
CA LYS A 209 -20.16 -30.30 -2.75
C LYS A 209 -19.18 -30.67 -3.86
N LYS A 210 -18.93 -31.97 -4.04
CA LYS A 210 -18.10 -32.48 -5.15
C LYS A 210 -18.73 -32.13 -6.52
N LYS A 211 -20.04 -32.28 -6.63
CA LYS A 211 -20.80 -31.88 -7.82
C LYS A 211 -20.69 -30.38 -8.08
N ASN A 212 -20.87 -29.54 -7.06
CA ASN A 212 -20.70 -28.09 -7.17
C ASN A 212 -19.27 -27.71 -7.63
N ILE A 213 -18.24 -28.36 -7.12
CA ILE A 213 -16.86 -28.16 -7.60
C ILE A 213 -16.75 -28.49 -9.10
N LEU A 214 -17.32 -29.61 -9.56
CA LEU A 214 -17.31 -29.96 -10.98
C LEU A 214 -18.11 -28.97 -11.84
N GLU A 215 -19.21 -28.45 -11.34
CA GLU A 215 -20.00 -27.39 -12.00
C GLU A 215 -19.16 -26.13 -12.21
N ASN A 216 -18.45 -25.66 -11.18
CA ASN A 216 -17.56 -24.51 -11.25
C ASN A 216 -16.40 -24.73 -12.24
N LEU A 217 -15.77 -25.90 -12.26
CA LEU A 217 -14.74 -26.25 -13.23
C LEU A 217 -15.31 -26.27 -14.66
N THR A 218 -16.54 -26.79 -14.84
CA THR A 218 -17.20 -26.84 -16.13
C THR A 218 -17.57 -25.46 -16.64
N ALA A 219 -18.02 -24.59 -15.77
CA ALA A 219 -18.31 -23.19 -16.08
C ALA A 219 -17.03 -22.43 -16.50
N ALA A 220 -15.95 -22.62 -15.74
CA ALA A 220 -14.66 -21.98 -16.01
C ALA A 220 -14.10 -22.43 -17.37
N GLU A 221 -13.94 -23.73 -17.60
CA GLU A 221 -13.42 -24.28 -18.85
C GLU A 221 -14.36 -23.98 -20.04
N GLY A 222 -15.67 -24.08 -19.82
CA GLY A 222 -16.68 -23.88 -20.85
C GLY A 222 -16.68 -22.46 -21.41
N LEU A 223 -16.57 -21.45 -20.55
CA LEU A 223 -16.46 -20.04 -20.98
C LEU A 223 -15.18 -19.81 -21.80
N GLU A 224 -14.03 -20.29 -21.32
CA GLU A 224 -12.75 -20.10 -22.02
C GLU A 224 -12.78 -20.77 -23.40
N ARG A 225 -13.31 -21.98 -23.53
CA ARG A 225 -13.45 -22.68 -24.83
C ARG A 225 -14.43 -21.96 -25.75
N PHE A 226 -15.52 -21.44 -25.21
CA PHE A 226 -16.48 -20.67 -25.98
C PHE A 226 -15.83 -19.41 -26.59
N LEU A 227 -15.14 -18.62 -25.76
CA LEU A 227 -14.45 -17.41 -26.18
C LEU A 227 -13.33 -17.73 -27.18
N HIS A 228 -12.59 -18.82 -26.96
CA HIS A 228 -11.54 -19.25 -27.88
C HIS A 228 -12.08 -19.59 -29.29
N THR A 229 -13.24 -20.23 -29.35
CA THR A 229 -13.84 -20.65 -30.61
C THR A 229 -14.52 -19.48 -31.37
N LYS A 230 -15.22 -18.62 -30.63
CA LYS A 230 -16.00 -17.51 -31.21
C LYS A 230 -15.15 -16.28 -31.50
N TYR A 231 -14.16 -15.97 -30.67
CA TYR A 231 -13.36 -14.74 -30.70
C TYR A 231 -11.87 -15.04 -30.87
N VAL A 232 -11.52 -15.69 -31.95
CA VAL A 232 -10.15 -16.15 -32.25
C VAL A 232 -9.15 -14.98 -32.22
N GLY A 233 -8.05 -15.14 -31.46
CA GLY A 233 -6.96 -14.16 -31.39
C GLY A 233 -7.28 -12.86 -30.63
N GLN A 234 -8.52 -12.67 -30.14
CA GLN A 234 -8.80 -11.52 -29.27
C GLN A 234 -8.25 -11.73 -27.86
N LYS A 235 -7.56 -10.72 -27.32
CA LYS A 235 -6.99 -10.76 -25.96
C LYS A 235 -8.06 -10.90 -24.90
N ARG A 236 -7.92 -11.92 -24.03
CA ARG A 236 -8.79 -12.18 -22.89
C ARG A 236 -8.06 -12.66 -21.63
N PHE A 237 -6.78 -13.02 -21.75
CA PHE A 237 -5.95 -13.59 -20.69
C PHE A 237 -6.58 -14.83 -20.05
N SER A 238 -6.70 -15.90 -20.85
CA SER A 238 -7.38 -17.14 -20.52
C SER A 238 -6.95 -17.74 -19.17
N LEU A 239 -7.94 -18.26 -18.42
CA LEU A 239 -7.75 -19.00 -17.17
C LEU A 239 -7.41 -20.47 -17.40
N GLU A 240 -7.44 -20.98 -18.64
CA GLU A 240 -7.25 -22.40 -18.92
C GLU A 240 -5.95 -22.95 -18.30
N GLY A 241 -6.09 -24.00 -17.51
CA GLY A 241 -5.04 -24.58 -16.66
C GLY A 241 -5.11 -24.18 -15.20
N GLY A 242 -5.92 -23.16 -14.85
CA GLY A 242 -6.15 -22.67 -13.49
C GLY A 242 -7.63 -22.65 -13.09
N GLU A 243 -8.48 -23.49 -13.70
CA GLU A 243 -9.94 -23.48 -13.54
C GLU A 243 -10.39 -23.67 -12.09
N SER A 244 -9.61 -24.37 -11.26
CA SER A 244 -9.86 -24.58 -9.83
C SER A 244 -9.97 -23.28 -9.03
N PHE A 245 -9.41 -22.17 -9.55
CA PHE A 245 -9.57 -20.84 -8.97
C PHE A 245 -11.03 -20.40 -8.89
N ILE A 246 -11.88 -20.75 -9.85
CA ILE A 246 -13.33 -20.39 -9.81
C ILE A 246 -14.03 -21.15 -8.69
N ALA A 247 -13.68 -22.44 -8.48
CA ALA A 247 -14.21 -23.20 -7.34
C ALA A 247 -13.71 -22.64 -5.98
N ALA A 248 -12.48 -22.15 -5.93
CA ALA A 248 -11.95 -21.44 -4.75
C ALA A 248 -12.73 -20.16 -4.46
N MET A 249 -13.02 -19.34 -5.48
CA MET A 249 -13.77 -18.10 -5.32
C MET A 249 -15.21 -18.34 -4.86
N ASP A 250 -15.89 -19.35 -5.43
CA ASP A 250 -17.23 -19.74 -5.01
C ASP A 250 -17.23 -20.14 -3.52
N GLU A 251 -16.33 -21.05 -3.14
CA GLU A 251 -16.18 -21.46 -1.74
C GLU A 251 -15.92 -20.31 -0.80
N LEU A 252 -14.99 -19.44 -1.15
CA LEU A 252 -14.63 -18.27 -0.34
C LEU A 252 -15.85 -17.40 -0.07
N ILE A 253 -16.63 -17.09 -1.11
CA ILE A 253 -17.81 -16.22 -1.01
C ILE A 253 -18.89 -16.87 -0.16
N GLN A 254 -19.23 -18.15 -0.43
CA GLN A 254 -20.25 -18.87 0.31
C GLN A 254 -19.90 -19.04 1.80
N ALA A 255 -18.66 -19.43 2.07
CA ALA A 255 -18.15 -19.59 3.43
C ALA A 255 -17.97 -18.25 4.18
N ALA A 256 -17.62 -17.18 3.49
CA ALA A 256 -17.52 -15.83 4.07
C ALA A 256 -18.89 -15.31 4.51
N GLY A 257 -19.90 -15.42 3.64
CA GLY A 257 -21.27 -15.05 3.97
C GLY A 257 -21.80 -15.85 5.18
N GLN A 258 -21.54 -17.16 5.24
CA GLN A 258 -21.93 -17.99 6.37
C GLN A 258 -21.28 -17.54 7.69
N ARG A 259 -20.11 -16.88 7.62
CA ARG A 259 -19.39 -16.31 8.78
C ARG A 259 -19.75 -14.85 9.07
N GLY A 260 -20.77 -14.30 8.40
CA GLY A 260 -21.28 -12.96 8.65
C GLY A 260 -20.58 -11.83 7.85
N VAL A 261 -19.74 -12.17 6.88
CA VAL A 261 -19.23 -11.20 5.93
C VAL A 261 -20.39 -10.70 5.06
N GLN A 262 -20.50 -9.39 4.89
CA GLN A 262 -21.57 -8.73 4.14
C GLN A 262 -21.06 -8.12 2.83
N GLU A 263 -19.76 -7.90 2.73
CA GLU A 263 -19.13 -7.28 1.57
C GLU A 263 -17.75 -7.85 1.31
N ILE A 264 -17.47 -8.17 0.04
CA ILE A 264 -16.15 -8.65 -0.41
C ILE A 264 -15.67 -7.70 -1.50
N VAL A 265 -14.47 -7.16 -1.33
CA VAL A 265 -13.81 -6.32 -2.33
C VAL A 265 -12.65 -7.10 -2.94
N ILE A 266 -12.69 -7.27 -4.26
CA ILE A 266 -11.77 -8.09 -5.01
C ILE A 266 -10.85 -7.19 -5.85
N GLY A 267 -9.54 -7.31 -5.66
CA GLY A 267 -8.52 -6.82 -6.58
C GLY A 267 -7.90 -7.97 -7.33
N MET A 268 -7.71 -7.85 -8.64
CA MET A 268 -7.12 -8.95 -9.39
C MET A 268 -6.44 -8.50 -10.66
N ALA A 269 -5.43 -9.26 -11.08
CA ALA A 269 -4.78 -9.16 -12.38
C ALA A 269 -5.72 -9.57 -13.53
N HIS A 270 -5.20 -9.56 -14.76
CA HIS A 270 -5.99 -9.82 -15.98
C HIS A 270 -6.42 -11.28 -16.14
N ARG A 271 -5.52 -12.23 -15.75
CA ARG A 271 -5.76 -13.66 -15.97
C ARG A 271 -6.96 -14.18 -15.19
N GLY A 272 -7.93 -14.72 -15.94
CA GLY A 272 -9.17 -15.22 -15.36
C GLY A 272 -10.20 -14.14 -15.01
N ARG A 273 -9.90 -12.85 -15.27
CA ARG A 273 -10.80 -11.75 -14.90
C ARG A 273 -12.17 -11.83 -15.60
N LEU A 274 -12.20 -12.14 -16.89
CA LEU A 274 -13.46 -12.31 -17.62
C LEU A 274 -14.26 -13.51 -17.07
N ASN A 275 -13.56 -14.55 -16.65
CA ASN A 275 -14.15 -15.71 -16.01
C ASN A 275 -14.78 -15.35 -14.65
N VAL A 276 -14.08 -14.56 -13.83
CA VAL A 276 -14.62 -14.02 -12.57
C VAL A 276 -15.84 -13.14 -12.82
N LEU A 277 -15.79 -12.24 -13.81
CA LEU A 277 -16.94 -11.38 -14.17
C LEU A 277 -18.20 -12.20 -14.45
N VAL A 278 -18.09 -13.29 -15.22
CA VAL A 278 -19.23 -14.12 -15.58
C VAL A 278 -19.59 -15.11 -14.49
N ASN A 279 -18.66 -15.97 -14.08
CA ASN A 279 -18.94 -17.13 -13.25
C ASN A 279 -18.93 -16.85 -11.73
N THR A 280 -18.28 -15.78 -11.30
CA THR A 280 -18.26 -15.38 -9.89
C THR A 280 -19.16 -14.19 -9.59
N MET A 281 -19.08 -13.14 -10.44
CA MET A 281 -19.82 -11.90 -10.26
C MET A 281 -21.21 -11.92 -10.91
N GLY A 282 -21.49 -12.86 -11.79
CA GLY A 282 -22.77 -13.01 -12.47
C GLY A 282 -23.06 -12.01 -13.59
N LYS A 283 -22.02 -11.39 -14.16
CA LYS A 283 -22.19 -10.60 -15.39
C LYS A 283 -22.78 -11.48 -16.50
N GLN A 284 -23.81 -10.99 -17.22
CA GLN A 284 -24.41 -11.78 -18.26
C GLN A 284 -23.42 -12.02 -19.40
N PRO A 285 -23.31 -13.27 -19.92
CA PRO A 285 -22.46 -13.54 -21.09
C PRO A 285 -22.78 -12.66 -22.30
N ALA A 286 -24.07 -12.36 -22.54
CA ALA A 286 -24.48 -11.45 -23.63
C ALA A 286 -23.81 -10.08 -23.53
N ASP A 287 -23.70 -9.50 -22.32
CA ASP A 287 -23.07 -8.19 -22.12
C ASP A 287 -21.55 -8.27 -22.38
N LEU A 288 -20.91 -9.37 -21.96
CA LEU A 288 -19.51 -9.60 -22.27
C LEU A 288 -19.28 -9.80 -23.79
N PHE A 289 -20.17 -10.53 -24.46
CA PHE A 289 -20.04 -10.76 -25.89
C PHE A 289 -20.22 -9.47 -26.69
N ALA A 290 -21.12 -8.56 -26.28
CA ALA A 290 -21.26 -7.24 -26.88
C ALA A 290 -19.95 -6.43 -26.85
N GLU A 291 -19.13 -6.59 -25.80
CA GLU A 291 -17.81 -5.95 -25.75
C GLU A 291 -16.81 -6.57 -26.74
N PHE A 292 -16.88 -7.89 -26.96
CA PHE A 292 -16.07 -8.56 -27.98
C PHE A 292 -16.50 -8.21 -29.38
N ASP A 293 -17.81 -8.04 -29.61
CA ASP A 293 -18.42 -7.68 -30.89
C ASP A 293 -18.37 -6.17 -31.17
N HIS A 294 -17.82 -5.35 -30.23
CA HIS A 294 -17.79 -3.87 -30.32
C HIS A 294 -19.17 -3.23 -30.48
N THR A 295 -20.19 -3.82 -29.87
CA THR A 295 -21.59 -3.36 -29.88
C THR A 295 -22.05 -2.88 -28.51
N ALA A 296 -21.19 -2.96 -27.50
CA ALA A 296 -21.47 -2.43 -26.17
C ALA A 296 -21.63 -0.89 -26.22
N PRO A 297 -22.53 -0.28 -25.43
CA PRO A 297 -22.68 1.17 -25.38
C PRO A 297 -21.39 1.86 -24.92
N GLU A 298 -20.97 2.92 -25.62
CA GLU A 298 -19.86 3.78 -25.24
C GLU A 298 -20.38 4.89 -24.32
N GLU A 299 -20.30 4.68 -23.01
CA GLU A 299 -20.81 5.63 -22.00
C GLU A 299 -19.76 6.64 -21.55
N LEU A 300 -18.47 6.35 -21.74
CA LEU A 300 -17.35 7.15 -21.27
C LEU A 300 -16.58 7.76 -22.43
N THR A 301 -16.02 8.95 -22.22
CA THR A 301 -15.26 9.69 -23.25
C THR A 301 -14.04 8.92 -23.75
N SER A 302 -13.34 8.20 -22.87
CA SER A 302 -12.17 7.41 -23.21
C SER A 302 -12.46 5.91 -23.13
N GLY A 303 -13.12 5.46 -22.05
CA GLY A 303 -13.30 4.03 -21.77
C GLY A 303 -11.99 3.29 -21.51
N ASP A 304 -12.08 1.97 -21.33
CA ASP A 304 -10.92 1.09 -21.12
C ASP A 304 -11.21 -0.29 -21.72
N VAL A 305 -10.17 -1.12 -21.81
CA VAL A 305 -10.27 -2.48 -22.35
C VAL A 305 -11.09 -3.40 -21.45
N LYS A 306 -11.76 -4.39 -22.04
CA LYS A 306 -12.69 -5.29 -21.32
C LYS A 306 -12.09 -6.00 -20.10
N TYR A 307 -10.82 -6.34 -20.14
CA TYR A 307 -10.13 -7.03 -19.04
C TYR A 307 -9.59 -6.11 -17.93
N HIS A 308 -9.94 -4.79 -17.97
CA HIS A 308 -9.72 -3.84 -16.86
C HIS A 308 -11.02 -3.50 -16.12
N GLN A 309 -12.16 -3.87 -16.65
CA GLN A 309 -13.45 -3.48 -16.10
C GLN A 309 -13.69 -4.00 -14.69
N GLY A 310 -14.24 -3.14 -13.85
CA GLY A 310 -14.82 -3.50 -12.57
C GLY A 310 -16.27 -3.91 -12.69
N PHE A 311 -16.80 -4.51 -11.63
CA PHE A 311 -18.19 -4.92 -11.55
C PHE A 311 -18.65 -4.97 -10.10
N SER A 312 -19.94 -4.79 -9.86
CA SER A 312 -20.55 -5.00 -8.55
C SER A 312 -21.83 -5.79 -8.68
N SER A 313 -22.03 -6.74 -7.76
CA SER A 313 -23.24 -7.55 -7.70
C SER A 313 -23.53 -7.99 -6.27
N ASP A 314 -24.76 -8.41 -6.02
CA ASP A 314 -25.17 -9.01 -4.75
C ASP A 314 -25.46 -10.47 -4.98
N VAL A 315 -24.87 -11.35 -4.18
CA VAL A 315 -25.04 -12.79 -4.29
C VAL A 315 -25.65 -13.38 -3.04
N SER A 316 -26.43 -14.45 -3.20
CA SER A 316 -27.01 -15.17 -2.08
C SER A 316 -25.99 -16.14 -1.49
N THR A 317 -25.89 -16.17 -0.17
CA THR A 317 -25.09 -17.15 0.58
C THR A 317 -25.89 -17.75 1.71
N PRO A 318 -25.45 -18.87 2.33
CA PRO A 318 -26.15 -19.47 3.47
C PRO A 318 -26.31 -18.51 4.67
N GLY A 319 -25.42 -17.52 4.80
CA GLY A 319 -25.46 -16.51 5.86
C GLY A 319 -26.23 -15.23 5.48
N GLY A 320 -26.78 -15.16 4.28
CA GLY A 320 -27.50 -14.00 3.74
C GLY A 320 -26.80 -13.39 2.54
N PRO A 321 -27.31 -12.25 2.05
CA PRO A 321 -26.71 -11.56 0.89
C PRO A 321 -25.30 -11.04 1.17
N VAL A 322 -24.41 -11.19 0.20
CA VAL A 322 -23.07 -10.61 0.21
C VAL A 322 -22.89 -9.72 -1.01
N HIS A 323 -22.47 -8.48 -0.81
CA HIS A 323 -22.12 -7.56 -1.87
C HIS A 323 -20.70 -7.83 -2.36
N LEU A 324 -20.55 -8.09 -3.66
CA LEU A 324 -19.25 -8.27 -4.30
C LEU A 324 -18.87 -7.01 -5.07
N THR A 325 -17.63 -6.58 -4.92
CA THR A 325 -17.07 -5.48 -5.72
C THR A 325 -15.74 -5.95 -6.33
N LEU A 326 -15.67 -6.04 -7.66
CA LEU A 326 -14.43 -6.20 -8.40
C LEU A 326 -13.90 -4.81 -8.77
N ALA A 327 -12.74 -4.44 -8.23
CA ALA A 327 -12.13 -3.15 -8.51
C ALA A 327 -11.70 -3.03 -9.98
N PHE A 328 -11.73 -1.83 -10.55
CA PHE A 328 -11.09 -1.54 -11.83
C PHE A 328 -9.57 -1.73 -11.69
N ASN A 329 -8.91 -2.12 -12.76
CA ASN A 329 -7.49 -2.43 -12.77
C ASN A 329 -6.81 -1.85 -14.01
N PRO A 330 -5.70 -1.13 -13.90
CA PRO A 330 -4.89 -0.78 -15.07
C PRO A 330 -4.00 -1.95 -15.49
N SER A 331 -3.25 -1.79 -16.57
CA SER A 331 -2.24 -2.79 -17.00
C SER A 331 -1.03 -2.91 -16.06
N HIS A 332 -0.85 -1.96 -15.16
CA HIS A 332 0.22 -1.97 -14.16
C HIS A 332 -0.13 -2.98 -13.07
N LEU A 333 0.55 -4.12 -13.10
CA LEU A 333 0.26 -5.25 -12.23
C LEU A 333 0.47 -4.89 -10.75
N GLU A 334 -0.43 -5.35 -9.89
CA GLU A 334 -0.42 -5.25 -8.42
C GLU A 334 -0.75 -3.86 -7.84
N ILE A 335 -0.75 -2.79 -8.65
CA ILE A 335 -1.01 -1.44 -8.14
C ILE A 335 -2.44 -1.26 -7.60
N VAL A 336 -3.35 -2.13 -7.95
CA VAL A 336 -4.74 -2.14 -7.43
C VAL A 336 -4.81 -2.61 -5.97
N ASN A 337 -3.78 -3.30 -5.47
CA ASN A 337 -3.81 -3.93 -4.15
C ASN A 337 -4.02 -2.91 -3.02
N PRO A 338 -3.21 -1.87 -2.85
CA PRO A 338 -3.48 -0.87 -1.81
C PRO A 338 -4.79 -0.10 -2.04
N VAL A 339 -5.24 0.05 -3.30
CA VAL A 339 -6.54 0.66 -3.62
C VAL A 339 -7.70 -0.16 -3.05
N VAL A 340 -7.62 -1.49 -3.15
CA VAL A 340 -8.60 -2.39 -2.56
C VAL A 340 -8.59 -2.31 -1.04
N GLU A 341 -7.41 -2.30 -0.42
CA GLU A 341 -7.28 -2.18 1.03
C GLU A 341 -7.90 -0.86 1.55
N GLY A 342 -7.62 0.25 0.88
CA GLY A 342 -8.23 1.55 1.20
C GLY A 342 -9.76 1.54 1.04
N SER A 343 -10.24 0.92 -0.03
CA SER A 343 -11.67 0.73 -0.28
C SER A 343 -12.36 -0.09 0.81
N VAL A 344 -11.71 -1.16 1.27
CA VAL A 344 -12.19 -1.99 2.40
C VAL A 344 -12.21 -1.18 3.69
N ARG A 345 -11.13 -0.46 3.99
CA ARG A 345 -11.06 0.36 5.21
C ARG A 345 -12.15 1.42 5.26
N SER A 346 -12.44 2.11 4.17
CA SER A 346 -13.54 3.07 4.07
C SER A 346 -14.89 2.42 4.39
N ARG A 347 -15.11 1.19 3.91
CA ARG A 347 -16.33 0.42 4.21
C ARG A 347 -16.42 0.00 5.67
N MET A 348 -15.31 -0.41 6.26
CA MET A 348 -15.22 -0.76 7.69
C MET A 348 -15.54 0.43 8.56
N ASP A 349 -14.93 1.58 8.30
CA ASP A 349 -15.13 2.81 9.08
C ASP A 349 -16.61 3.25 9.05
N ARG A 350 -17.26 3.21 7.87
CA ARG A 350 -18.70 3.53 7.76
C ARG A 350 -19.61 2.55 8.48
N ARG A 351 -19.18 1.29 8.67
CA ARG A 351 -19.94 0.26 9.39
C ARG A 351 -19.69 0.29 10.89
N GLY A 352 -18.66 0.96 11.35
CA GLY A 352 -18.15 0.83 12.69
C GLY A 352 -17.63 -0.58 12.97
N ASP A 353 -16.96 -1.19 11.97
CA ASP A 353 -16.37 -2.53 12.03
C ASP A 353 -14.83 -2.45 12.19
N PRO A 354 -14.32 -2.18 13.40
CA PRO A 354 -12.89 -1.95 13.61
C PRO A 354 -12.02 -3.20 13.38
N HIS A 355 -12.66 -4.38 13.31
CA HIS A 355 -11.95 -5.66 13.19
C HIS A 355 -12.09 -6.32 11.82
N GLY A 356 -12.76 -5.69 10.86
CA GLY A 356 -12.96 -6.27 9.54
C GLY A 356 -13.75 -7.58 9.57
N SER A 357 -14.79 -7.64 10.39
CA SER A 357 -15.65 -8.84 10.51
C SER A 357 -16.71 -8.93 9.43
N GLN A 358 -17.13 -7.78 8.88
CA GLN A 358 -18.20 -7.66 7.91
C GLN A 358 -17.70 -7.38 6.49
N VAL A 359 -16.46 -6.92 6.34
CA VAL A 359 -15.85 -6.60 5.03
C VAL A 359 -14.57 -7.40 4.85
N LEU A 360 -14.42 -8.05 3.70
CA LEU A 360 -13.29 -8.93 3.39
C LEU A 360 -12.55 -8.43 2.15
N PRO A 361 -11.26 -8.09 2.23
CA PRO A 361 -10.41 -7.92 1.06
C PRO A 361 -9.97 -9.27 0.50
N VAL A 362 -10.01 -9.41 -0.82
CA VAL A 362 -9.47 -10.55 -1.56
C VAL A 362 -8.58 -10.03 -2.68
N LEU A 363 -7.32 -10.40 -2.66
CA LEU A 363 -6.35 -10.01 -3.68
C LEU A 363 -5.90 -11.23 -4.48
N VAL A 364 -6.05 -11.17 -5.80
CA VAL A 364 -5.71 -12.25 -6.72
C VAL A 364 -4.53 -11.84 -7.58
N HIS A 365 -3.47 -12.63 -7.52
CA HIS A 365 -2.16 -12.31 -8.07
C HIS A 365 -1.71 -13.30 -9.15
N GLY A 366 -0.79 -12.87 -10.02
CA GLY A 366 0.07 -13.76 -10.77
C GLY A 366 1.39 -13.98 -10.01
N ASP A 367 1.97 -15.18 -10.09
CA ASP A 367 3.17 -15.56 -9.34
C ASP A 367 4.38 -14.65 -9.56
N ALA A 368 4.67 -14.29 -10.79
CA ALA A 368 5.80 -13.44 -11.12
C ALA A 368 5.60 -11.99 -10.63
N ALA A 369 4.38 -11.46 -10.75
CA ALA A 369 4.06 -10.12 -10.29
C ALA A 369 4.03 -10.04 -8.76
N PHE A 370 3.48 -11.06 -8.09
CA PHE A 370 3.43 -11.11 -6.63
C PHE A 370 4.82 -11.05 -6.00
N GLY A 371 5.76 -11.88 -6.50
CA GLY A 371 7.13 -11.89 -5.98
C GLY A 371 8.00 -10.72 -6.46
N GLY A 372 7.64 -10.05 -7.57
CA GLY A 372 8.50 -9.08 -8.24
C GLY A 372 8.12 -7.60 -8.08
N GLN A 373 6.83 -7.28 -7.85
CA GLN A 373 6.37 -5.89 -7.75
C GLN A 373 6.49 -5.37 -6.31
N GLY A 374 7.27 -4.30 -6.11
CA GLY A 374 7.55 -3.73 -4.79
C GLY A 374 6.31 -3.23 -4.04
N VAL A 375 5.26 -2.82 -4.74
CA VAL A 375 3.99 -2.39 -4.14
C VAL A 375 3.34 -3.47 -3.27
N ASN A 376 3.61 -4.76 -3.54
CA ASN A 376 3.13 -5.86 -2.70
C ASN A 376 3.77 -5.84 -1.32
N GLN A 377 5.10 -5.63 -1.25
CA GLN A 377 5.81 -5.51 0.02
C GLN A 377 5.35 -4.27 0.80
N GLU A 378 5.13 -3.16 0.11
CA GLU A 378 4.59 -1.95 0.73
C GLU A 378 3.17 -2.17 1.25
N THR A 379 2.30 -2.84 0.48
CA THR A 379 0.92 -3.18 0.91
C THR A 379 0.92 -4.12 2.12
N LEU A 380 1.79 -5.13 2.13
CA LEU A 380 1.98 -6.01 3.29
C LEU A 380 2.46 -5.24 4.51
N ALA A 381 3.35 -4.25 4.35
CA ALA A 381 3.80 -3.41 5.45
C ALA A 381 2.67 -2.57 6.08
N LEU A 382 1.59 -2.27 5.34
CA LEU A 382 0.39 -1.61 5.86
C LEU A 382 -0.50 -2.54 6.69
N ALA A 383 -0.51 -3.85 6.42
CA ALA A 383 -1.57 -4.81 6.76
C ALA A 383 -1.99 -4.80 8.25
N GLN A 384 -1.03 -4.64 9.18
CA GLN A 384 -1.30 -4.65 10.63
C GLN A 384 -1.09 -3.29 11.30
N THR A 385 -0.81 -2.23 10.53
CA THR A 385 -0.63 -0.91 11.09
C THR A 385 -1.97 -0.27 11.46
N ARG A 386 -1.99 0.50 12.55
CA ARG A 386 -3.22 1.06 13.14
C ARG A 386 -4.08 1.87 12.16
N GLY A 387 -3.45 2.62 11.28
CA GLY A 387 -4.14 3.50 10.34
C GLY A 387 -4.70 2.80 9.11
N TYR A 388 -4.20 1.59 8.80
CA TYR A 388 -4.41 0.96 7.50
C TYR A 388 -4.97 -0.47 7.58
N THR A 389 -4.89 -1.13 8.73
CA THR A 389 -5.37 -2.52 8.86
C THR A 389 -6.82 -2.69 8.41
N THR A 390 -7.07 -3.79 7.71
CA THR A 390 -8.38 -4.23 7.21
C THR A 390 -8.87 -5.50 7.90
N GLY A 391 -8.14 -5.95 8.92
CA GLY A 391 -8.42 -7.20 9.62
C GLY A 391 -7.96 -8.43 8.84
N GLY A 392 -6.90 -8.26 8.03
CA GLY A 392 -6.28 -9.30 7.22
C GLY A 392 -6.92 -9.50 5.85
N THR A 393 -6.11 -9.91 4.90
CA THR A 393 -6.44 -10.12 3.49
C THR A 393 -6.30 -11.58 3.12
N VAL A 394 -7.22 -12.10 2.31
CA VAL A 394 -7.02 -13.40 1.66
C VAL A 394 -6.37 -13.17 0.30
N HIS A 395 -5.12 -13.60 0.18
CA HIS A 395 -4.38 -13.57 -1.07
C HIS A 395 -4.54 -14.90 -1.82
N ILE A 396 -4.86 -14.84 -3.11
CA ILE A 396 -4.93 -16.04 -3.96
C ILE A 396 -3.98 -15.84 -5.13
N ILE A 397 -3.05 -16.76 -5.33
CA ILE A 397 -2.10 -16.69 -6.43
C ILE A 397 -2.49 -17.70 -7.50
N ILE A 398 -2.72 -17.22 -8.72
CA ILE A 398 -2.83 -18.07 -9.91
C ILE A 398 -1.40 -18.30 -10.41
N ASN A 399 -0.75 -19.30 -9.82
CA ASN A 399 0.66 -19.62 -10.05
C ASN A 399 0.81 -20.51 -11.28
N ASN A 400 0.90 -19.89 -12.45
CA ASN A 400 1.09 -20.66 -13.69
C ASN A 400 2.57 -20.96 -13.98
N GLN A 401 3.46 -20.67 -13.06
CA GLN A 401 4.87 -21.06 -13.04
C GLN A 401 5.71 -20.44 -14.16
N ILE A 402 5.25 -19.34 -14.74
CA ILE A 402 5.95 -18.61 -15.78
C ILE A 402 5.56 -17.13 -15.77
N GLY A 403 6.53 -16.21 -15.74
CA GLY A 403 6.33 -14.78 -15.88
C GLY A 403 6.48 -14.34 -17.33
N PHE A 404 5.42 -13.79 -17.94
CA PHE A 404 5.43 -13.39 -19.37
C PHE A 404 6.00 -14.50 -20.27
N THR A 405 7.25 -14.33 -20.75
CA THR A 405 7.99 -15.28 -21.61
C THR A 405 9.35 -15.65 -21.02
N THR A 406 9.56 -15.48 -19.71
CA THR A 406 10.82 -15.79 -19.04
C THR A 406 11.19 -17.25 -19.29
N SER A 407 12.25 -17.50 -20.04
CA SER A 407 12.63 -18.83 -20.54
C SER A 407 13.45 -19.63 -19.51
N ASP A 408 14.23 -18.96 -18.67
CA ASP A 408 15.05 -19.59 -17.64
C ASP A 408 14.45 -19.34 -16.25
N PRO A 409 14.11 -20.38 -15.48
CA PRO A 409 13.57 -20.20 -14.12
C PRO A 409 14.48 -19.44 -13.15
N ARG A 410 15.78 -19.39 -13.40
CA ARG A 410 16.76 -18.65 -12.59
C ARG A 410 16.62 -17.13 -12.74
N ASP A 411 15.97 -16.67 -13.82
CA ASP A 411 15.69 -15.26 -14.08
C ASP A 411 14.36 -14.78 -13.48
N MET A 412 13.58 -15.70 -12.87
CA MET A 412 12.25 -15.37 -12.33
C MET A 412 12.32 -14.70 -10.97
N ARG A 413 13.11 -15.25 -10.06
CA ARG A 413 13.24 -14.77 -8.66
C ARG A 413 14.41 -15.46 -7.95
N SER A 414 14.86 -14.83 -6.87
CA SER A 414 15.92 -15.39 -6.00
C SER A 414 15.38 -16.39 -4.97
N SER A 415 14.09 -16.31 -4.62
CA SER A 415 13.46 -17.15 -3.61
C SER A 415 12.91 -18.47 -4.17
N ALA A 416 12.67 -19.46 -3.31
CA ALA A 416 12.11 -20.76 -3.70
C ALA A 416 10.65 -20.62 -4.18
N PHE A 417 9.87 -19.83 -3.47
CA PHE A 417 8.47 -19.55 -3.79
C PHE A 417 8.25 -18.05 -4.03
N CYS A 418 7.29 -17.69 -4.89
CA CYS A 418 6.87 -16.30 -5.07
C CYS A 418 6.27 -15.70 -3.78
N THR A 419 5.81 -16.57 -2.90
CA THR A 419 5.20 -16.23 -1.60
C THR A 419 6.21 -15.92 -0.50
N ASP A 420 7.51 -16.07 -0.73
CA ASP A 420 8.50 -15.83 0.32
C ASP A 420 8.49 -14.38 0.85
N ILE A 421 7.96 -13.42 0.09
CA ILE A 421 7.79 -12.02 0.53
C ILE A 421 6.82 -11.87 1.71
N VAL A 422 5.83 -12.77 1.87
CA VAL A 422 4.84 -12.62 2.95
C VAL A 422 5.37 -13.04 4.31
N LYS A 423 6.55 -13.67 4.35
CA LYS A 423 7.24 -14.02 5.60
C LYS A 423 7.63 -12.79 6.40
N MET A 424 7.77 -11.61 5.78
CA MET A 424 8.02 -10.33 6.46
C MET A 424 6.90 -9.94 7.43
N VAL A 425 5.66 -10.39 7.19
CA VAL A 425 4.49 -10.14 8.04
C VAL A 425 3.93 -11.42 8.64
N GLU A 426 4.70 -12.51 8.57
CA GLU A 426 4.37 -13.82 9.13
C GLU A 426 3.04 -14.41 8.63
N ALA A 427 2.59 -14.03 7.43
CA ALA A 427 1.37 -14.56 6.84
C ALA A 427 1.56 -16.03 6.40
N PRO A 428 0.73 -16.98 6.85
CA PRO A 428 0.82 -18.38 6.44
C PRO A 428 0.51 -18.57 4.96
N VAL A 429 1.11 -19.61 4.37
CA VAL A 429 0.93 -19.96 2.96
C VAL A 429 0.46 -21.40 2.82
N LEU A 430 -0.56 -21.59 1.99
CA LEU A 430 -1.03 -22.89 1.53
C LEU A 430 -0.71 -23.03 0.04
N HIS A 431 0.23 -23.92 -0.31
CA HIS A 431 0.52 -24.28 -1.69
C HIS A 431 -0.36 -25.45 -2.10
N VAL A 432 -1.06 -25.34 -3.21
CA VAL A 432 -1.98 -26.39 -3.63
C VAL A 432 -1.92 -26.64 -5.14
N ASN A 433 -1.96 -27.94 -5.51
CA ASN A 433 -2.00 -28.35 -6.90
C ASN A 433 -3.39 -28.10 -7.50
N ALA A 434 -3.46 -27.35 -8.59
CA ALA A 434 -4.71 -27.01 -9.27
C ALA A 434 -5.47 -28.24 -9.80
N ASP A 435 -4.80 -29.36 -10.07
CA ASP A 435 -5.45 -30.62 -10.52
C ASP A 435 -6.12 -31.39 -9.38
N ASP A 436 -5.99 -30.91 -8.15
CA ASP A 436 -6.79 -31.39 -7.01
C ASP A 436 -7.74 -30.30 -6.51
N PRO A 437 -8.89 -30.09 -7.18
CA PRO A 437 -9.80 -29.01 -6.83
C PRO A 437 -10.42 -29.17 -5.44
N GLU A 438 -10.50 -30.38 -4.90
CA GLU A 438 -10.94 -30.59 -3.52
C GLU A 438 -9.90 -30.04 -2.52
N ALA A 439 -8.61 -30.23 -2.80
CA ALA A 439 -7.54 -29.64 -1.99
C ALA A 439 -7.52 -28.11 -2.11
N VAL A 440 -7.79 -27.56 -3.29
CA VAL A 440 -7.92 -26.10 -3.51
C VAL A 440 -9.05 -25.51 -2.66
N VAL A 441 -10.21 -26.15 -2.66
CA VAL A 441 -11.37 -25.74 -1.85
C VAL A 441 -11.05 -25.84 -0.36
N LEU A 442 -10.40 -26.91 0.11
CA LEU A 442 -9.97 -27.06 1.51
C LEU A 442 -8.99 -25.93 1.91
N ALA A 443 -7.99 -25.66 1.07
CA ALA A 443 -7.02 -24.59 1.32
C ALA A 443 -7.72 -23.23 1.47
N THR A 444 -8.70 -22.95 0.62
CA THR A 444 -9.50 -21.72 0.65
C THR A 444 -10.34 -21.62 1.94
N GLN A 445 -10.98 -22.72 2.36
CA GLN A 445 -11.71 -22.76 3.63
C GLN A 445 -10.81 -22.46 4.82
N LEU A 446 -9.64 -23.10 4.87
CA LEU A 446 -8.67 -22.90 5.95
C LEU A 446 -8.10 -21.47 5.95
N ALA A 447 -7.81 -20.92 4.79
CA ALA A 447 -7.34 -19.53 4.67
C ALA A 447 -8.39 -18.53 5.19
N LEU A 448 -9.64 -18.66 4.76
CA LEU A 448 -10.72 -17.82 5.26
C LEU A 448 -10.91 -17.98 6.78
N GLU A 449 -10.90 -19.21 7.27
CA GLU A 449 -11.06 -19.49 8.70
C GLU A 449 -9.93 -18.87 9.53
N TYR A 450 -8.69 -18.96 9.05
CA TYR A 450 -7.52 -18.31 9.68
C TYR A 450 -7.69 -16.79 9.73
N ARG A 451 -7.98 -16.15 8.58
CA ARG A 451 -8.23 -14.72 8.50
C ARG A 451 -9.34 -14.27 9.44
N MET A 452 -10.46 -15.01 9.49
CA MET A 452 -11.59 -14.65 10.36
C MET A 452 -11.29 -14.86 11.84
N THR A 453 -10.38 -15.78 12.17
CA THR A 453 -9.98 -16.07 13.55
C THR A 453 -8.93 -15.10 14.07
N PHE A 454 -7.88 -14.84 13.31
CA PHE A 454 -6.70 -14.10 13.76
C PHE A 454 -6.60 -12.69 13.21
N ARG A 455 -7.42 -12.34 12.23
CA ARG A 455 -7.40 -11.01 11.61
C ARG A 455 -6.05 -10.66 10.99
N GLN A 456 -5.44 -11.64 10.36
CA GLN A 456 -4.16 -11.52 9.67
C GLN A 456 -4.25 -12.02 8.24
N ASP A 457 -3.28 -11.62 7.43
CA ASP A 457 -3.17 -12.04 6.05
C ASP A 457 -2.87 -13.53 5.95
N VAL A 458 -3.31 -14.14 4.86
CA VAL A 458 -3.08 -15.54 4.54
C VAL A 458 -3.06 -15.73 3.03
N VAL A 459 -2.24 -16.66 2.55
CA VAL A 459 -2.03 -16.88 1.12
C VAL A 459 -2.45 -18.29 0.70
N VAL A 460 -3.17 -18.39 -0.40
CA VAL A 460 -3.44 -19.64 -1.13
C VAL A 460 -2.72 -19.55 -2.47
N ASP A 461 -1.65 -20.33 -2.64
CA ASP A 461 -0.86 -20.41 -3.87
C ASP A 461 -1.33 -21.61 -4.69
N ILE A 462 -2.15 -21.35 -5.72
CA ILE A 462 -2.71 -22.38 -6.61
C ILE A 462 -1.72 -22.60 -7.74
N THR A 463 -0.88 -23.62 -7.59
CA THR A 463 0.08 -24.01 -8.61
C THR A 463 -0.62 -24.68 -9.78
N CYS A 464 -0.60 -24.04 -10.92
CA CYS A 464 -1.31 -24.43 -12.14
C CYS A 464 -0.41 -24.29 -13.37
N PHE A 465 -0.98 -24.28 -14.54
CA PHE A 465 -0.28 -23.96 -15.79
C PHE A 465 -1.09 -22.98 -16.63
N ARG A 466 -0.46 -22.41 -17.64
CA ARG A 466 -1.05 -21.50 -18.60
C ARG A 466 -1.16 -22.19 -19.96
N LYS A 467 -2.35 -22.52 -20.42
CA LYS A 467 -2.57 -23.27 -21.65
C LYS A 467 -2.20 -22.51 -22.91
N LEU A 468 -2.55 -21.23 -22.97
CA LEU A 468 -2.19 -20.34 -24.06
C LEU A 468 -0.93 -19.53 -23.68
N GLY A 469 -0.48 -18.60 -24.53
CA GLY A 469 0.64 -17.73 -24.22
C GLY A 469 0.33 -16.73 -23.10
N HIS A 470 1.17 -15.70 -22.96
CA HIS A 470 0.88 -14.60 -22.03
C HIS A 470 -0.51 -14.01 -22.33
N ASN A 471 -0.83 -13.87 -23.59
CA ASN A 471 -2.18 -13.63 -24.12
C ASN A 471 -2.42 -14.51 -25.35
N GLU A 472 -3.58 -14.41 -25.97
CA GLU A 472 -4.03 -15.26 -27.09
C GLU A 472 -3.30 -15.02 -28.41
N GLN A 473 -2.48 -13.95 -28.49
CA GLN A 473 -1.66 -13.61 -29.67
C GLN A 473 -0.21 -14.09 -29.53
N ASP A 474 0.18 -14.60 -28.34
CA ASP A 474 1.50 -15.08 -28.05
C ASP A 474 1.67 -16.56 -28.44
N THR A 475 2.87 -16.93 -28.91
CA THR A 475 3.23 -18.31 -29.27
C THR A 475 4.24 -18.86 -28.25
N PRO A 476 3.77 -19.41 -27.12
CA PRO A 476 4.63 -19.71 -25.98
C PRO A 476 5.64 -20.84 -26.22
N SER A 477 5.42 -21.70 -27.21
CA SER A 477 6.36 -22.76 -27.58
C SER A 477 7.70 -22.23 -28.12
N LEU A 478 7.76 -20.95 -28.51
CA LEU A 478 9.01 -20.31 -28.94
C LEU A 478 10.04 -20.22 -27.81
N THR A 479 9.58 -20.03 -26.58
CA THR A 479 10.43 -19.85 -25.39
C THR A 479 10.37 -21.01 -24.41
N GLN A 480 9.24 -21.75 -24.33
CA GLN A 480 9.00 -22.88 -23.41
C GLN A 480 8.59 -24.16 -24.13
N PRO A 481 9.39 -24.72 -25.06
CA PRO A 481 8.98 -25.88 -25.88
C PRO A 481 8.70 -27.12 -25.04
N LEU A 482 9.46 -27.39 -23.98
CA LEU A 482 9.28 -28.56 -23.13
C LEU A 482 8.02 -28.46 -22.27
N MET A 483 7.77 -27.31 -21.69
CA MET A 483 6.59 -27.06 -20.88
C MET A 483 5.32 -27.23 -21.72
N TYR A 484 5.29 -26.63 -22.92
CA TYR A 484 4.11 -26.68 -23.79
C TYR A 484 3.86 -28.03 -24.43
N LYS A 485 4.88 -28.88 -24.57
CA LYS A 485 4.67 -30.30 -24.92
C LYS A 485 3.89 -31.04 -23.80
N LYS A 486 4.21 -30.79 -22.54
CA LYS A 486 3.48 -31.36 -21.40
C LYS A 486 2.07 -30.78 -21.31
N ILE A 487 1.89 -29.49 -21.48
CA ILE A 487 0.59 -28.81 -21.48
C ILE A 487 -0.31 -29.38 -22.58
N ALA A 488 0.21 -29.57 -23.81
CA ALA A 488 -0.55 -30.15 -24.91
C ALA A 488 -1.04 -31.58 -24.65
N ALA A 489 -0.29 -32.35 -23.87
CA ALA A 489 -0.64 -33.71 -23.48
C ALA A 489 -1.56 -33.77 -22.24
N HIS A 490 -1.76 -32.66 -21.54
CA HIS A 490 -2.57 -32.60 -20.33
C HIS A 490 -4.07 -32.62 -20.65
N PRO A 491 -4.87 -33.50 -20.03
CA PRO A 491 -6.28 -33.67 -20.37
C PRO A 491 -7.19 -32.51 -19.91
N GLY A 492 -6.71 -31.66 -19.02
CA GLY A 492 -7.45 -30.60 -18.34
C GLY A 492 -8.02 -31.02 -17.01
N THR A 493 -7.98 -30.11 -16.03
CA THR A 493 -8.38 -30.36 -14.63
C THR A 493 -9.82 -30.81 -14.50
N ARG A 494 -10.77 -30.18 -15.23
CA ARG A 494 -12.19 -30.60 -15.25
C ARG A 494 -12.34 -32.07 -15.63
N LYS A 495 -11.66 -32.52 -16.70
CA LYS A 495 -11.75 -33.89 -17.17
C LYS A 495 -11.18 -34.87 -16.17
N LEU A 496 -9.99 -34.58 -15.62
CA LEU A 496 -9.38 -35.43 -14.55
C LEU A 496 -10.32 -35.57 -13.34
N TYR A 497 -10.95 -34.45 -12.95
CA TYR A 497 -11.88 -34.49 -11.82
C TYR A 497 -13.16 -35.24 -12.13
N ALA A 498 -13.76 -35.07 -13.32
CA ALA A 498 -14.93 -35.83 -13.73
C ALA A 498 -14.66 -37.36 -13.76
N GLU A 499 -13.51 -37.78 -14.28
CA GLU A 499 -13.07 -39.18 -14.29
C GLU A 499 -12.90 -39.70 -12.84
N ARG A 500 -12.33 -38.89 -11.92
CA ARG A 500 -12.22 -39.26 -10.49
C ARG A 500 -13.61 -39.44 -9.84
N LEU A 501 -14.58 -38.57 -10.11
CA LEU A 501 -15.93 -38.68 -9.58
C LEU A 501 -16.68 -39.84 -10.18
N SER A 502 -16.53 -40.15 -11.46
CA SER A 502 -17.09 -41.35 -12.09
C SER A 502 -16.54 -42.60 -11.43
N ALA A 503 -15.25 -42.70 -11.16
CA ALA A 503 -14.63 -43.80 -10.44
C ALA A 503 -15.16 -43.95 -8.98
N GLN A 504 -15.68 -42.87 -8.39
CA GLN A 504 -16.35 -42.85 -7.09
C GLN A 504 -17.86 -43.20 -7.18
N GLY A 505 -18.38 -43.51 -8.37
CA GLY A 505 -19.78 -43.90 -8.59
C GLY A 505 -20.78 -42.77 -8.71
N MET A 506 -20.31 -41.52 -8.99
CA MET A 506 -21.20 -40.36 -9.14
C MET A 506 -21.84 -40.21 -10.53
N GLY A 507 -21.63 -41.17 -11.44
CA GLY A 507 -22.22 -41.20 -12.80
C GLY A 507 -21.18 -40.96 -13.91
N GLU A 508 -21.22 -41.83 -14.92
CA GLU A 508 -20.24 -41.81 -16.03
C GLU A 508 -20.43 -40.60 -16.97
N THR A 509 -21.67 -40.13 -17.14
CA THR A 509 -22.01 -39.04 -18.06
C THR A 509 -22.08 -37.67 -17.39
N LEU A 510 -21.94 -37.60 -16.06
CA LEU A 510 -22.18 -36.36 -15.28
C LEU A 510 -21.40 -35.15 -15.83
N GLY A 511 -20.12 -35.34 -16.10
CA GLY A 511 -19.27 -34.24 -16.62
C GLY A 511 -19.68 -33.80 -18.03
N ASP A 512 -20.04 -34.69 -18.91
CA ASP A 512 -20.45 -34.38 -20.30
C ASP A 512 -21.82 -33.72 -20.36
N ASP A 513 -22.74 -34.09 -19.49
CA ASP A 513 -24.07 -33.49 -19.41
C ASP A 513 -24.00 -32.06 -18.88
N MET A 514 -23.11 -31.79 -17.92
CA MET A 514 -22.82 -30.43 -17.44
C MET A 514 -22.24 -29.57 -18.58
N VAL A 515 -21.28 -30.07 -19.36
CA VAL A 515 -20.70 -29.35 -20.51
C VAL A 515 -21.78 -28.97 -21.52
N LYS A 516 -22.69 -29.91 -21.87
CA LYS A 516 -23.81 -29.64 -22.80
C LYS A 516 -24.73 -28.53 -22.28
N THR A 517 -25.09 -28.63 -20.99
CA THR A 517 -25.98 -27.66 -20.34
C THR A 517 -25.35 -26.27 -20.32
N PHE A 518 -24.10 -26.17 -19.92
CA PHE A 518 -23.39 -24.89 -19.85
C PHE A 518 -23.18 -24.29 -21.23
N ARG A 519 -22.84 -25.10 -22.23
CA ARG A 519 -22.69 -24.64 -23.61
C ARG A 519 -24.00 -24.07 -24.17
N ALA A 520 -25.12 -24.75 -23.95
CA ALA A 520 -26.43 -24.27 -24.37
C ALA A 520 -26.81 -22.92 -23.75
N ALA A 521 -26.46 -22.71 -22.47
CA ALA A 521 -26.64 -21.42 -21.79
C ALA A 521 -25.79 -20.32 -22.40
N LEU A 522 -24.51 -20.57 -22.69
CA LEU A 522 -23.62 -19.59 -23.35
C LEU A 522 -24.11 -19.25 -24.77
N ASP A 523 -24.55 -20.23 -25.55
CA ASP A 523 -25.12 -19.99 -26.89
C ASP A 523 -26.38 -19.12 -26.82
N ALA A 524 -27.14 -19.18 -25.72
CA ALA A 524 -28.28 -18.32 -25.41
C ALA A 524 -27.89 -16.98 -24.76
N GLY A 525 -26.61 -16.71 -24.55
CA GLY A 525 -26.13 -15.50 -23.89
C GLY A 525 -26.45 -15.40 -22.38
N LYS A 526 -26.75 -16.55 -21.75
CA LYS A 526 -27.19 -16.62 -20.35
C LYS A 526 -26.12 -17.26 -19.45
N ASN A 527 -26.14 -16.85 -18.20
CA ASN A 527 -25.33 -17.49 -17.14
C ASN A 527 -26.07 -18.71 -16.57
N THR A 528 -25.31 -19.71 -16.11
CA THR A 528 -25.82 -20.86 -15.37
C THR A 528 -25.59 -20.74 -13.87
N SER A 529 -24.84 -19.73 -13.41
CA SER A 529 -24.58 -19.49 -12.00
C SER A 529 -25.86 -19.06 -11.26
N GLU A 530 -25.86 -19.22 -9.94
CA GLU A 530 -26.91 -18.79 -9.03
C GLU A 530 -27.34 -17.35 -9.32
N PRO A 531 -28.62 -17.03 -9.18
CA PRO A 531 -29.13 -15.72 -9.55
C PRO A 531 -28.50 -14.64 -8.67
N VAL A 532 -27.89 -13.65 -9.34
CA VAL A 532 -27.54 -12.40 -8.71
C VAL A 532 -28.80 -11.75 -8.18
N LEU A 533 -28.78 -11.30 -6.94
CA LEU A 533 -29.90 -10.62 -6.33
C LEU A 533 -30.12 -9.27 -7.01
N THR A 534 -31.28 -9.07 -7.59
CA THR A 534 -31.66 -7.81 -8.22
C THR A 534 -32.29 -6.86 -7.21
N ASN A 535 -31.97 -5.56 -7.33
CA ASN A 535 -32.52 -4.49 -6.49
C ASN A 535 -32.23 -4.59 -4.99
N PHE A 536 -31.21 -5.37 -4.60
CA PHE A 536 -30.74 -5.40 -3.22
C PHE A 536 -30.07 -4.08 -2.86
N LYS A 537 -30.46 -3.45 -1.75
CA LYS A 537 -29.83 -2.24 -1.22
C LYS A 537 -29.52 -2.41 0.24
N THR A 538 -28.32 -2.07 0.65
CA THR A 538 -27.92 -2.00 2.05
C THR A 538 -28.02 -0.57 2.58
N LYS A 539 -28.14 -0.41 3.89
CA LYS A 539 -28.05 0.91 4.56
C LYS A 539 -26.69 1.60 4.37
N PHE A 540 -25.68 0.85 3.88
CA PHE A 540 -24.32 1.32 3.65
C PHE A 540 -24.07 1.69 2.18
N THR A 541 -25.08 1.58 1.32
CA THR A 541 -24.97 2.02 -0.08
C THR A 541 -24.72 3.52 -0.14
N VAL A 542 -23.69 3.94 -0.87
CA VAL A 542 -23.30 5.34 -1.03
C VAL A 542 -23.92 5.91 -2.31
N ASP A 543 -24.56 7.08 -2.20
CA ASP A 543 -25.14 7.77 -3.34
C ASP A 543 -24.15 8.79 -3.94
N TRP A 544 -23.63 8.50 -5.11
CA TRP A 544 -22.71 9.37 -5.85
C TRP A 544 -23.44 10.37 -6.79
N ARG A 545 -24.73 10.21 -7.03
CA ARG A 545 -25.51 11.04 -7.99
C ARG A 545 -25.45 12.55 -7.70
N PRO A 546 -25.40 13.01 -6.44
CA PRO A 546 -25.27 14.44 -6.13
C PRO A 546 -23.96 15.07 -6.65
N PHE A 547 -22.92 14.26 -6.91
CA PHE A 547 -21.58 14.70 -7.21
C PHE A 547 -21.22 14.58 -8.72
N VAL A 548 -22.04 13.89 -9.50
CA VAL A 548 -21.83 13.67 -10.93
C VAL A 548 -22.36 14.85 -11.74
N GLY A 549 -21.66 15.23 -12.81
CA GLY A 549 -22.09 16.30 -13.73
C GLY A 549 -21.99 17.72 -13.15
N LYS A 550 -21.29 17.93 -12.05
CA LYS A 550 -21.09 19.25 -11.42
C LYS A 550 -19.95 20.01 -12.09
N LYS A 551 -20.06 21.35 -12.03
CA LYS A 551 -19.07 22.25 -12.64
C LYS A 551 -18.11 22.78 -11.57
N TRP A 552 -16.85 22.94 -11.93
CA TRP A 552 -15.84 23.53 -11.04
C TRP A 552 -16.15 24.99 -10.68
N THR A 553 -16.98 25.69 -11.47
CA THR A 553 -17.43 27.07 -11.26
C THR A 553 -18.67 27.17 -10.35
N ASP A 554 -19.24 26.05 -9.92
CA ASP A 554 -20.38 26.06 -9.00
C ASP A 554 -19.99 26.73 -7.69
N ALA A 555 -20.86 27.59 -7.19
CA ALA A 555 -20.61 28.35 -5.99
C ALA A 555 -20.54 27.45 -4.75
N ALA A 556 -19.74 27.84 -3.77
CA ALA A 556 -19.65 27.23 -2.46
C ALA A 556 -19.50 28.32 -1.40
N ASP A 557 -20.34 28.32 -0.39
CA ASP A 557 -20.18 29.16 0.78
C ASP A 557 -19.23 28.47 1.76
N THR A 558 -18.02 28.95 1.79
CA THR A 558 -16.94 28.36 2.60
C THR A 558 -16.62 29.19 3.85
N ALA A 559 -17.28 30.33 4.03
CA ALA A 559 -17.16 31.13 5.25
C ALA A 559 -17.87 30.44 6.44
N ILE A 560 -17.46 30.78 7.64
CA ILE A 560 -18.16 30.34 8.86
C ILE A 560 -18.55 31.58 9.72
N PRO A 561 -19.68 31.53 10.43
CA PRO A 561 -20.06 32.64 11.30
C PRO A 561 -19.00 32.93 12.38
N MET A 562 -18.83 34.20 12.74
CA MET A 562 -17.86 34.62 13.79
C MET A 562 -18.12 33.90 15.15
N ALA A 563 -19.35 33.61 15.49
CA ALA A 563 -19.65 32.87 16.72
C ALA A 563 -19.11 31.42 16.65
N GLU A 564 -19.24 30.76 15.50
CA GLU A 564 -18.73 29.42 15.24
C GLU A 564 -17.19 29.43 15.21
N TRP A 565 -16.58 30.42 14.56
CA TRP A 565 -15.14 30.62 14.58
C TRP A 565 -14.58 30.64 16.01
N LYS A 566 -15.13 31.50 16.87
CA LYS A 566 -14.68 31.65 18.27
C LYS A 566 -14.88 30.35 19.06
N ARG A 567 -16.02 29.73 18.91
CA ARG A 567 -16.34 28.47 19.60
C ARG A 567 -15.37 27.34 19.23
N LEU A 568 -15.11 27.15 17.92
CA LEU A 568 -14.21 26.11 17.45
C LEU A 568 -12.75 26.40 17.84
N ALA A 569 -12.31 27.65 17.69
CA ALA A 569 -10.95 28.06 18.05
C ALA A 569 -10.64 27.84 19.54
N GLU A 570 -11.61 28.14 20.43
CA GLU A 570 -11.47 27.89 21.86
C GLU A 570 -11.36 26.38 22.15
N ARG A 571 -12.20 25.56 21.52
CA ARG A 571 -12.21 24.10 21.73
C ARG A 571 -10.88 23.46 21.30
N ILE A 572 -10.33 23.80 20.13
CA ILE A 572 -9.09 23.19 19.63
C ILE A 572 -7.83 23.72 20.32
N ALA A 573 -7.89 24.88 21.00
CA ALA A 573 -6.77 25.42 21.77
C ALA A 573 -6.78 24.97 23.25
N THR A 574 -7.87 24.37 23.73
CA THR A 574 -8.04 23.97 25.13
C THR A 574 -7.69 22.50 25.31
N LEU A 575 -6.80 22.23 26.27
CA LEU A 575 -6.44 20.86 26.66
C LEU A 575 -7.23 20.40 27.88
N PRO A 576 -7.55 19.09 27.97
CA PRO A 576 -8.17 18.55 29.19
C PRO A 576 -7.21 18.59 30.38
N ALA A 577 -7.75 18.59 31.58
CA ALA A 577 -6.96 18.50 32.79
C ALA A 577 -6.10 17.22 32.79
N GLY A 578 -4.83 17.35 33.17
CA GLY A 578 -3.88 16.21 33.24
C GLY A 578 -3.04 16.00 31.98
N VAL A 579 -3.27 16.72 30.88
CA VAL A 579 -2.39 16.70 29.69
C VAL A 579 -1.42 17.87 29.76
N THR A 580 -0.14 17.57 29.86
CA THR A 580 0.96 18.57 29.90
C THR A 580 1.68 18.57 28.56
N PRO A 581 1.49 19.57 27.67
CA PRO A 581 2.17 19.64 26.39
C PRO A 581 3.62 20.09 26.57
N HIS A 582 4.49 19.79 25.60
CA HIS A 582 5.80 20.41 25.51
C HIS A 582 5.68 21.94 25.42
N SER A 583 6.64 22.70 26.00
CA SER A 583 6.57 24.17 26.09
C SER A 583 6.38 24.86 24.72
N LEU A 584 7.02 24.39 23.66
CA LEU A 584 6.82 24.89 22.31
C LEU A 584 5.41 24.65 21.79
N VAL A 585 4.84 23.47 22.07
CA VAL A 585 3.46 23.14 21.69
C VAL A 585 2.45 23.99 22.46
N LYS A 586 2.74 24.21 23.77
CA LYS A 586 1.92 25.12 24.61
C LYS A 586 1.87 26.51 23.98
N LYS A 587 3.02 27.05 23.57
CA LYS A 587 3.06 28.34 22.87
C LYS A 587 2.19 28.37 21.61
N VAL A 588 2.25 27.31 20.80
CA VAL A 588 1.39 27.20 19.59
C VAL A 588 -0.11 27.23 19.96
N LEU A 589 -0.51 26.54 21.02
CA LEU A 589 -1.89 26.53 21.51
C LEU A 589 -2.31 27.91 22.05
N ASP A 590 -1.43 28.59 22.79
CA ASP A 590 -1.66 29.95 23.32
C ASP A 590 -1.82 30.96 22.14
N ASP A 591 -0.95 30.86 21.12
CA ASP A 591 -1.03 31.68 19.91
C ASP A 591 -2.36 31.39 19.14
N ARG A 592 -2.77 30.14 19.01
CA ARG A 592 -4.07 29.77 18.40
C ARG A 592 -5.28 30.33 19.17
N ALA A 593 -5.22 30.29 20.49
CA ALA A 593 -6.25 30.93 21.32
C ALA A 593 -6.33 32.45 21.04
N ALA A 594 -5.19 33.14 20.91
CA ALA A 594 -5.12 34.55 20.57
C ALA A 594 -5.64 34.83 19.14
N MET A 595 -5.28 33.98 18.15
CA MET A 595 -5.82 34.05 16.79
C MET A 595 -7.35 33.84 16.78
N GLY A 596 -7.83 32.90 17.60
CA GLY A 596 -9.26 32.62 17.76
C GLY A 596 -10.06 33.82 18.27
N ARG A 597 -9.49 34.62 19.16
CA ARG A 597 -10.09 35.88 19.66
C ARG A 597 -9.95 37.04 18.71
N GLY A 598 -9.01 36.97 17.73
CA GLY A 598 -8.68 38.04 16.81
C GLY A 598 -7.56 38.97 17.34
N ASP A 599 -6.86 38.59 18.41
CA ASP A 599 -5.74 39.37 18.98
C ASP A 599 -4.46 39.24 18.11
N LEU A 600 -4.36 38.14 17.35
CA LEU A 600 -3.31 37.90 16.38
C LEU A 600 -3.90 37.58 15.00
N PRO A 601 -3.22 37.94 13.89
CA PRO A 601 -3.59 37.41 12.57
C PRO A 601 -3.43 35.90 12.53
N VAL A 602 -4.29 35.23 11.78
CA VAL A 602 -4.35 33.77 11.67
C VAL A 602 -3.20 33.29 10.78
N ASP A 603 -2.36 32.41 11.29
CA ASP A 603 -1.32 31.75 10.54
C ASP A 603 -1.85 30.55 9.74
N TRP A 604 -0.97 29.93 8.93
CA TRP A 604 -1.32 28.79 8.10
C TRP A 604 -1.81 27.59 8.91
N GLY A 605 -1.08 27.24 9.99
CA GLY A 605 -1.42 26.09 10.84
C GLY A 605 -2.80 26.22 11.49
N MET A 606 -3.14 27.43 11.95
CA MET A 606 -4.47 27.71 12.49
C MET A 606 -5.55 27.73 11.40
N GLY A 607 -5.25 28.28 10.20
CA GLY A 607 -6.18 28.27 9.06
C GLY A 607 -6.56 26.85 8.65
N GLU A 608 -5.59 25.95 8.56
CA GLU A 608 -5.76 24.51 8.29
C GLU A 608 -6.59 23.83 9.39
N HIS A 609 -6.25 24.04 10.66
CA HIS A 609 -7.00 23.48 11.79
C HIS A 609 -8.45 23.93 11.83
N MET A 610 -8.70 25.20 11.54
CA MET A 610 -10.07 25.73 11.50
C MET A 610 -10.88 25.16 10.33
N ALA A 611 -10.23 24.88 9.20
CA ALA A 611 -10.88 24.16 8.11
C ALA A 611 -11.33 22.78 8.56
N PHE A 612 -10.45 22.00 9.18
CA PHE A 612 -10.77 20.67 9.69
C PHE A 612 -11.84 20.72 10.79
N ALA A 613 -11.65 21.57 11.80
CA ALA A 613 -12.60 21.72 12.90
C ALA A 613 -14.02 22.05 12.42
N SER A 614 -14.13 22.99 11.47
CA SER A 614 -15.42 23.40 10.91
C SER A 614 -16.06 22.31 10.02
N LEU A 615 -15.27 21.52 9.32
CA LEU A 615 -15.76 20.40 8.50
C LEU A 615 -16.31 19.29 9.40
N VAL A 616 -15.56 18.85 10.42
CA VAL A 616 -16.07 17.80 11.32
C VAL A 616 -17.27 18.26 12.12
N ALA A 617 -17.31 19.53 12.53
CA ALA A 617 -18.48 20.12 13.17
C ALA A 617 -19.71 20.18 12.24
N SER A 618 -19.50 20.29 10.93
CA SER A 618 -20.55 20.28 9.92
C SER A 618 -20.93 18.87 9.43
N GLY A 619 -20.37 17.82 10.03
CA GLY A 619 -20.71 16.44 9.72
C GLY A 619 -19.85 15.79 8.60
N PHE A 620 -18.79 16.43 8.17
CA PHE A 620 -17.84 15.85 7.20
C PHE A 620 -16.67 15.20 7.93
N PRO A 621 -16.49 13.86 7.85
CA PRO A 621 -15.28 13.22 8.35
C PRO A 621 -14.03 13.75 7.67
N VAL A 622 -12.92 13.78 8.39
CA VAL A 622 -11.60 14.13 7.84
C VAL A 622 -10.63 13.01 8.15
N ARG A 623 -9.96 12.52 7.11
CA ARG A 623 -8.85 11.56 7.19
C ARG A 623 -7.60 12.20 6.59
N LEU A 624 -6.60 12.41 7.43
CA LEU A 624 -5.30 12.96 7.06
C LEU A 624 -4.24 11.89 7.31
N SER A 625 -3.52 11.50 6.27
CA SER A 625 -2.40 10.57 6.39
C SER A 625 -1.18 11.04 5.61
N GLY A 626 -0.02 10.58 6.03
CA GLY A 626 1.28 10.90 5.47
C GLY A 626 2.35 10.86 6.55
N GLU A 627 3.59 10.92 6.16
CA GLU A 627 4.72 10.93 7.07
C GLU A 627 4.70 12.19 7.96
N ASP A 628 4.87 12.03 9.26
CA ASP A 628 4.84 13.14 10.25
C ASP A 628 3.53 13.97 10.26
N SER A 629 2.42 13.48 9.73
CA SER A 629 1.17 14.26 9.60
C SER A 629 0.60 14.72 10.93
N GLY A 630 0.83 13.97 12.00
CA GLY A 630 0.36 14.33 13.36
C GLY A 630 1.00 15.61 13.90
N ARG A 631 2.29 15.78 13.67
CA ARG A 631 3.08 16.98 14.03
C ARG A 631 3.06 18.03 12.91
N GLY A 632 3.01 17.58 11.66
CA GLY A 632 3.40 18.29 10.47
C GLY A 632 4.91 18.29 10.27
N THR A 633 5.39 17.99 9.05
CA THR A 633 6.81 17.93 8.70
C THR A 633 7.59 19.15 9.20
N PHE A 634 7.00 20.33 9.06
CA PHE A 634 7.60 21.62 9.45
C PHE A 634 7.18 22.08 10.86
N THR A 635 6.72 21.18 11.73
CA THR A 635 6.28 21.48 13.11
C THR A 635 5.22 22.60 13.17
N HIS A 636 4.32 22.65 12.21
CA HIS A 636 3.29 23.70 12.09
C HIS A 636 1.92 23.21 12.56
N ARG A 637 1.67 21.90 12.48
CA ARG A 637 0.33 21.33 12.71
C ARG A 637 0.05 21.02 14.16
N HIS A 638 0.79 20.11 14.77
CA HIS A 638 0.53 19.61 16.12
C HIS A 638 -0.93 19.20 16.33
N ALA A 639 -1.45 18.37 15.43
CA ALA A 639 -2.78 17.79 15.54
C ALA A 639 -2.85 16.74 16.64
N VAL A 640 -1.74 16.09 16.95
CA VAL A 640 -1.58 15.13 18.05
C VAL A 640 -0.73 15.78 19.14
N ILE A 641 -1.30 15.93 20.32
CA ILE A 641 -0.62 16.48 21.50
C ILE A 641 -0.15 15.31 22.35
N HIS A 642 1.15 15.30 22.70
CA HIS A 642 1.75 14.29 23.53
C HIS A 642 1.94 14.82 24.95
N ASP A 643 1.37 14.12 25.92
CA ASP A 643 1.59 14.43 27.33
C ASP A 643 3.05 14.13 27.71
N GLN A 644 3.74 15.14 28.21
CA GLN A 644 5.16 15.02 28.59
C GLN A 644 5.37 14.20 29.86
N ASN A 645 4.30 13.90 30.59
CA ASN A 645 4.32 13.09 31.83
C ASN A 645 3.84 11.64 31.60
N ARG A 646 3.59 11.25 30.33
CA ARG A 646 3.14 9.89 30.04
C ARG A 646 4.17 8.85 30.44
N GLU A 647 3.71 7.77 31.05
CA GLU A 647 4.58 6.66 31.49
C GLU A 647 4.69 5.54 30.47
N LYS A 648 3.74 5.47 29.50
CA LYS A 648 3.70 4.47 28.45
C LYS A 648 3.70 5.14 27.09
N TRP A 649 4.40 4.55 26.13
CA TRP A 649 4.54 5.11 24.79
C TRP A 649 3.22 5.11 23.99
N ASP A 650 2.29 4.19 24.27
CA ASP A 650 1.00 3.98 23.60
C ASP A 650 -0.19 4.74 24.22
N THR A 651 0.06 5.50 25.28
CA THR A 651 -0.96 6.29 25.99
C THR A 651 -0.52 7.76 26.09
N GLY A 652 -1.40 8.61 26.61
CA GLY A 652 -1.07 10.03 26.87
C GLY A 652 -0.96 10.86 25.57
N THR A 653 -1.81 10.59 24.59
CA THR A 653 -2.01 11.46 23.44
C THR A 653 -3.41 12.09 23.49
N TYR A 654 -3.51 13.34 23.04
CA TYR A 654 -4.78 14.03 22.89
C TYR A 654 -4.85 14.68 21.49
N ILE A 655 -5.99 14.54 20.83
CA ILE A 655 -6.24 15.11 19.51
C ILE A 655 -7.36 16.14 19.62
N PRO A 656 -7.03 17.45 19.66
CA PRO A 656 -8.04 18.51 19.81
C PRO A 656 -9.15 18.46 18.77
N LEU A 657 -8.82 18.13 17.52
CA LEU A 657 -9.75 18.04 16.40
C LEU A 657 -10.78 16.89 16.52
N GLN A 658 -10.55 15.91 17.39
CA GLN A 658 -11.56 14.89 17.75
C GLN A 658 -12.58 15.42 18.78
N ASN A 659 -12.34 16.61 19.32
CA ASN A 659 -13.12 17.24 20.36
C ASN A 659 -13.54 18.69 20.03
N ALA A 660 -13.55 19.04 18.75
CA ALA A 660 -13.86 20.41 18.29
C ALA A 660 -15.34 20.77 18.49
N ALA A 661 -16.25 19.80 18.42
CA ALA A 661 -17.69 20.01 18.66
C ALA A 661 -18.34 18.76 19.24
N ASP A 662 -19.49 18.96 19.91
CA ASP A 662 -20.28 17.83 20.36
C ASP A 662 -21.00 17.17 19.17
N ASN A 663 -21.05 15.83 19.13
CA ASN A 663 -21.65 15.05 18.03
C ASN A 663 -21.03 15.32 16.64
N GLN A 664 -19.76 15.69 16.59
CA GLN A 664 -19.03 15.90 15.34
C GLN A 664 -18.77 14.62 14.54
N ALA A 665 -18.45 14.79 13.27
CA ALA A 665 -17.91 13.69 12.46
C ALA A 665 -16.48 13.30 12.90
N PRO A 666 -16.00 12.09 12.58
CA PRO A 666 -14.65 11.64 12.93
C PRO A 666 -13.54 12.51 12.33
N PHE A 667 -12.49 12.75 13.10
CA PHE A 667 -11.20 13.25 12.64
C PHE A 667 -10.15 12.16 12.84
N THR A 668 -9.51 11.75 11.77
CA THR A 668 -8.45 10.74 11.79
C THR A 668 -7.16 11.35 11.29
N VAL A 669 -6.08 11.23 12.05
CA VAL A 669 -4.73 11.63 11.63
C VAL A 669 -3.76 10.47 11.86
N ILE A 670 -2.95 10.18 10.85
CA ILE A 670 -2.07 9.00 10.81
C ILE A 670 -0.70 9.42 10.31
N ASP A 671 0.32 9.14 11.10
CA ASP A 671 1.68 9.10 10.59
C ASP A 671 1.83 7.78 9.82
N SER A 672 2.02 7.88 8.51
CA SER A 672 2.12 6.72 7.63
C SER A 672 3.45 5.98 7.82
N ILE A 673 3.54 4.76 7.31
CA ILE A 673 4.82 4.12 7.05
C ILE A 673 5.58 4.91 5.98
N LEU A 674 6.89 4.70 5.87
CA LEU A 674 7.75 5.29 4.84
C LEU A 674 7.49 4.60 3.48
N SER A 675 6.41 5.00 2.84
CA SER A 675 5.98 4.54 1.52
C SER A 675 5.04 5.58 0.93
N GLU A 676 5.27 5.99 -0.28
CA GLU A 676 4.39 6.88 -1.02
C GLU A 676 3.38 6.09 -1.88
N GLU A 677 3.86 5.02 -2.56
CA GLU A 677 3.08 4.31 -3.56
C GLU A 677 1.88 3.59 -2.94
N SER A 678 2.12 2.73 -1.94
CA SER A 678 1.03 1.98 -1.30
C SER A 678 0.13 2.89 -0.46
N VAL A 679 0.68 3.90 0.20
CA VAL A 679 -0.10 4.82 1.03
C VAL A 679 -1.01 5.69 0.16
N LEU A 680 -0.51 6.27 -0.93
CA LEU A 680 -1.35 7.04 -1.85
C LEU A 680 -2.40 6.16 -2.55
N GLY A 681 -2.03 4.94 -2.94
CA GLY A 681 -2.97 3.96 -3.49
C GLY A 681 -4.09 3.63 -2.52
N PHE A 682 -3.76 3.44 -1.24
CA PHE A 682 -4.72 3.19 -0.17
C PHE A 682 -5.67 4.39 0.01
N GLU A 683 -5.16 5.59 0.13
CA GLU A 683 -5.99 6.79 0.33
C GLU A 683 -6.87 7.09 -0.89
N TYR A 684 -6.39 6.84 -2.11
CA TYR A 684 -7.23 6.88 -3.31
C TYR A 684 -8.37 5.87 -3.22
N GLY A 685 -8.08 4.64 -2.82
CA GLY A 685 -9.08 3.59 -2.61
C GLY A 685 -10.11 3.97 -1.55
N TYR A 686 -9.66 4.56 -0.45
CA TYR A 686 -10.53 5.08 0.61
C TYR A 686 -11.48 6.16 0.07
N ALA A 687 -10.95 7.17 -0.62
CA ALA A 687 -11.72 8.28 -1.19
C ALA A 687 -12.69 7.84 -2.30
N SER A 688 -12.40 6.75 -3.01
CA SER A 688 -13.28 6.18 -4.04
C SER A 688 -14.59 5.61 -3.50
N ASN A 689 -14.70 5.42 -2.17
CA ASN A 689 -15.86 4.79 -1.54
C ASN A 689 -16.68 5.70 -0.64
N ASP A 690 -16.17 6.89 -0.35
CA ASP A 690 -16.89 7.85 0.48
C ASP A 690 -16.72 9.28 -0.02
N PRO A 691 -17.73 9.85 -0.74
CA PRO A 691 -17.69 11.22 -1.17
C PRO A 691 -17.87 12.25 -0.05
N ASN A 692 -18.25 11.81 1.14
CA ASN A 692 -18.51 12.69 2.28
C ASN A 692 -17.31 12.86 3.21
N THR A 693 -16.26 12.09 3.05
CA THR A 693 -15.02 12.21 3.81
C THR A 693 -13.99 13.05 3.05
N LEU A 694 -13.39 14.04 3.71
CA LEU A 694 -12.20 14.71 3.22
C LEU A 694 -10.98 13.78 3.45
N VAL A 695 -10.53 13.13 2.40
CA VAL A 695 -9.35 12.26 2.43
C VAL A 695 -8.15 13.03 1.93
N ILE A 696 -7.12 13.13 2.77
CA ILE A 696 -5.90 13.87 2.48
C ILE A 696 -4.70 12.94 2.59
N TRP A 697 -3.88 12.90 1.55
CA TRP A 697 -2.51 12.42 1.62
C TRP A 697 -1.53 13.60 1.59
N GLU A 698 -0.67 13.70 2.59
CA GLU A 698 0.38 14.71 2.67
C GLU A 698 1.75 14.06 2.46
N ALA A 699 2.46 14.48 1.43
CA ALA A 699 3.83 14.03 1.23
C ALA A 699 4.76 14.69 2.26
N GLN A 700 5.84 14.01 2.66
CA GLN A 700 6.87 14.59 3.53
C GLN A 700 7.48 15.84 2.90
N PHE A 701 7.85 15.74 1.62
CA PHE A 701 8.09 16.81 0.67
C PHE A 701 7.37 16.46 -0.63
N GLY A 702 6.85 17.44 -1.33
CA GLY A 702 6.18 17.20 -2.61
C GLY A 702 7.08 16.54 -3.66
N ASP A 703 8.40 16.71 -3.52
CA ASP A 703 9.43 16.04 -4.33
C ASP A 703 9.26 14.51 -4.33
N PHE A 704 8.82 13.91 -3.21
CA PHE A 704 8.69 12.47 -3.06
C PHE A 704 7.41 11.89 -3.67
N ALA A 705 6.47 12.72 -4.11
CA ALA A 705 5.26 12.26 -4.79
C ALA A 705 5.57 11.42 -6.05
N ASN A 706 6.76 11.56 -6.63
CA ASN A 706 7.20 10.75 -7.76
C ASN A 706 7.38 9.26 -7.42
N GLY A 707 7.55 8.91 -6.14
CA GLY A 707 7.53 7.53 -5.66
C GLY A 707 6.17 6.85 -5.85
N ALA A 708 5.10 7.63 -5.98
CA ALA A 708 3.73 7.16 -6.23
C ALA A 708 3.21 7.56 -7.63
N GLN A 709 4.08 7.84 -8.59
CA GLN A 709 3.68 8.37 -9.90
C GLN A 709 2.68 7.47 -10.63
N VAL A 710 2.80 6.15 -10.51
CA VAL A 710 1.87 5.20 -11.12
C VAL A 710 0.44 5.35 -10.58
N VAL A 711 0.27 5.65 -9.30
CA VAL A 711 -1.04 5.93 -8.70
C VAL A 711 -1.61 7.25 -9.24
N ILE A 712 -0.75 8.28 -9.35
CA ILE A 712 -1.14 9.57 -9.90
C ILE A 712 -1.62 9.42 -11.35
N ASP A 713 -0.86 8.73 -12.21
CA ASP A 713 -1.15 8.60 -13.63
C ASP A 713 -2.35 7.68 -13.89
N GLN A 714 -2.38 6.50 -13.25
CA GLN A 714 -3.32 5.45 -13.60
C GLN A 714 -4.68 5.55 -12.89
N PHE A 715 -4.72 6.20 -11.72
CA PHE A 715 -5.95 6.31 -10.93
C PHE A 715 -6.39 7.77 -10.77
N ILE A 716 -5.56 8.65 -10.21
CA ILE A 716 -5.96 10.01 -9.85
C ILE A 716 -6.28 10.82 -11.10
N ALA A 717 -5.38 10.81 -12.10
CA ALA A 717 -5.53 11.62 -13.30
C ALA A 717 -6.56 11.05 -14.30
N SER A 718 -6.63 9.72 -14.44
CA SER A 718 -7.35 9.08 -15.54
C SER A 718 -8.52 8.17 -15.13
N GLY A 719 -8.71 7.90 -13.83
CA GLY A 719 -9.73 6.96 -13.36
C GLY A 719 -11.17 7.35 -13.73
N GLU A 720 -11.48 8.65 -13.77
CA GLU A 720 -12.81 9.11 -14.15
C GLU A 720 -13.09 8.90 -15.66
N VAL A 721 -12.18 9.30 -16.52
CA VAL A 721 -12.38 9.21 -17.98
C VAL A 721 -12.34 7.77 -18.50
N LYS A 722 -11.59 6.87 -17.82
CA LYS A 722 -11.50 5.46 -18.18
C LYS A 722 -12.63 4.62 -17.60
N TRP A 723 -13.01 4.88 -16.35
CA TRP A 723 -13.85 3.98 -15.55
C TRP A 723 -15.09 4.65 -14.96
N GLY A 724 -15.29 5.94 -15.19
CA GLY A 724 -16.37 6.70 -14.56
C GLY A 724 -16.20 6.88 -13.04
N ARG A 725 -14.99 6.66 -12.50
CA ARG A 725 -14.71 6.71 -11.05
C ARG A 725 -14.39 8.11 -10.59
N VAL A 726 -15.42 8.78 -10.09
CA VAL A 726 -15.28 10.08 -9.41
C VAL A 726 -14.54 9.89 -8.08
N ASN A 727 -13.59 10.77 -7.77
CA ASN A 727 -12.77 10.71 -6.56
C ASN A 727 -12.50 12.11 -6.01
N GLY A 728 -12.58 12.28 -4.71
CA GLY A 728 -12.40 13.56 -4.03
C GLY A 728 -11.09 13.67 -3.23
N ILE A 729 -10.10 12.82 -3.50
CA ILE A 729 -8.83 12.83 -2.76
C ILE A 729 -8.14 14.21 -2.84
N THR A 730 -7.51 14.61 -1.76
CA THR A 730 -6.69 15.81 -1.68
C THR A 730 -5.24 15.43 -1.46
N LEU A 731 -4.34 15.93 -2.28
CA LEU A 731 -2.89 15.80 -2.12
C LEU A 731 -2.33 17.13 -1.59
N MET A 732 -1.62 17.08 -0.47
CA MET A 732 -0.88 18.22 0.09
C MET A 732 0.60 17.97 -0.16
N LEU A 733 1.20 18.81 -1.02
CA LEU A 733 2.53 18.62 -1.55
C LEU A 733 3.40 19.82 -1.19
N PRO A 734 4.26 19.74 -0.15
CA PRO A 734 5.17 20.83 0.19
C PRO A 734 6.07 21.20 -0.99
N HIS A 735 6.00 22.46 -1.39
CA HIS A 735 6.67 23.02 -2.57
C HIS A 735 7.18 24.44 -2.29
N GLY A 736 8.41 24.72 -2.65
CA GLY A 736 9.00 26.05 -2.51
C GLY A 736 10.52 26.03 -2.64
N TYR A 737 11.05 27.01 -3.35
CA TYR A 737 12.48 27.18 -3.62
C TYR A 737 13.10 28.05 -2.51
N GLU A 738 13.74 27.39 -1.54
CA GLU A 738 14.24 27.99 -0.29
C GLU A 738 15.70 27.63 0.02
N GLY A 739 16.44 27.20 -1.00
CA GLY A 739 17.85 26.84 -0.86
C GLY A 739 18.11 25.51 -0.19
N GLN A 740 17.13 24.61 -0.19
CA GLN A 740 17.22 23.28 0.44
C GLN A 740 17.66 22.17 -0.52
N GLY A 741 18.11 22.53 -1.72
CA GLY A 741 18.65 21.59 -2.70
C GLY A 741 17.61 20.96 -3.62
N PRO A 742 18.04 20.01 -4.47
CA PRO A 742 17.23 19.47 -5.57
C PRO A 742 16.00 18.68 -5.15
N GLU A 743 16.04 17.97 -4.01
CA GLU A 743 15.00 17.01 -3.61
C GLU A 743 14.10 17.52 -2.47
N HIS A 744 14.19 18.83 -2.14
CA HIS A 744 13.40 19.48 -1.09
C HIS A 744 12.83 20.82 -1.56
N SER A 745 12.60 20.97 -2.87
CA SER A 745 12.17 22.24 -3.48
C SER A 745 10.93 22.09 -4.35
N SER A 746 10.80 21.03 -5.15
CA SER A 746 9.79 20.95 -6.19
C SER A 746 8.88 19.72 -6.08
N ALA A 747 7.60 19.95 -5.90
CA ALA A 747 6.55 18.95 -6.07
C ALA A 747 6.24 18.62 -7.55
N ARG A 748 7.05 19.13 -8.48
CA ARG A 748 6.88 18.91 -9.93
C ARG A 748 5.53 19.39 -10.45
N VAL A 749 5.24 20.66 -10.26
CA VAL A 749 4.01 21.34 -10.71
C VAL A 749 3.71 21.01 -12.17
N GLU A 750 4.73 21.03 -13.03
CA GLU A 750 4.64 20.71 -14.47
C GLU A 750 4.06 19.33 -14.77
N ARG A 751 4.31 18.31 -13.94
CA ARG A 751 3.80 16.96 -14.14
C ARG A 751 2.29 16.90 -13.91
N PHE A 752 1.80 17.54 -12.86
CA PHE A 752 0.37 17.63 -12.60
C PHE A 752 -0.35 18.48 -13.66
N MET A 753 0.26 19.60 -14.07
CA MET A 753 -0.30 20.43 -15.13
C MET A 753 -0.38 19.69 -16.48
N GLN A 754 0.61 18.85 -16.78
CA GLN A 754 0.62 18.02 -17.99
C GLN A 754 -0.49 16.95 -17.97
N LEU A 755 -0.83 16.39 -16.81
CA LEU A 755 -1.91 15.41 -16.63
C LEU A 755 -3.31 16.04 -16.58
N ALA A 756 -3.39 17.38 -16.46
CA ALA A 756 -4.64 18.10 -16.26
C ALA A 756 -5.37 18.34 -17.59
N ALA A 757 -6.47 17.65 -17.78
CA ALA A 757 -7.36 17.79 -18.95
C ALA A 757 -8.81 17.44 -18.55
N ASP A 758 -9.79 17.80 -19.35
CA ASP A 758 -11.22 17.46 -19.18
C ASP A 758 -11.78 17.80 -17.78
N THR A 759 -11.18 18.79 -17.08
CA THR A 759 -11.50 19.12 -15.70
C THR A 759 -11.39 17.94 -14.73
N ASN A 760 -10.41 17.05 -14.98
CA ASN A 760 -10.19 15.82 -14.20
C ASN A 760 -9.69 16.06 -12.78
N MET A 761 -9.06 17.20 -12.51
CA MET A 761 -8.53 17.59 -11.20
C MET A 761 -8.60 19.10 -10.97
N GLN A 762 -8.28 19.53 -9.75
CA GLN A 762 -8.08 20.93 -9.38
C GLN A 762 -6.64 21.09 -8.89
N ILE A 763 -5.91 22.07 -9.43
CA ILE A 763 -4.51 22.34 -9.06
C ILE A 763 -4.43 23.75 -8.50
N VAL A 764 -4.01 23.87 -7.24
CA VAL A 764 -3.95 25.14 -6.52
C VAL A 764 -2.61 25.33 -5.80
N GLN A 765 -2.21 26.58 -5.66
CA GLN A 765 -1.01 26.99 -4.90
C GLN A 765 -1.38 28.16 -3.98
N PRO A 766 -2.05 27.91 -2.84
CA PRO A 766 -2.50 28.94 -1.92
C PRO A 766 -1.32 29.72 -1.33
N THR A 767 -1.48 31.02 -1.18
CA THR A 767 -0.41 31.90 -0.66
C THR A 767 -0.75 32.54 0.69
N THR A 768 -1.96 32.37 1.21
CA THR A 768 -2.37 32.92 2.53
C THR A 768 -3.10 31.89 3.38
N ALA A 769 -3.17 32.15 4.68
CA ALA A 769 -3.89 31.30 5.64
C ALA A 769 -5.40 31.20 5.35
N SER A 770 -6.03 32.27 4.86
CA SER A 770 -7.44 32.23 4.46
C SER A 770 -7.68 31.36 3.22
N GLN A 771 -6.75 31.34 2.30
CA GLN A 771 -6.85 30.55 1.07
C GLN A 771 -6.80 29.04 1.34
N ILE A 772 -5.89 28.55 2.20
CA ILE A 772 -5.89 27.12 2.56
C ILE A 772 -7.18 26.72 3.30
N PHE A 773 -7.67 27.55 4.20
CA PHE A 773 -8.96 27.33 4.88
C PHE A 773 -10.10 27.18 3.87
N HIS A 774 -10.23 28.11 2.96
CA HIS A 774 -11.33 28.12 2.00
C HIS A 774 -11.24 27.00 0.97
N VAL A 775 -10.04 26.62 0.49
CA VAL A 775 -9.91 25.56 -0.49
C VAL A 775 -10.24 24.18 0.10
N LEU A 776 -9.79 23.90 1.32
CA LEU A 776 -10.13 22.65 2.02
C LEU A 776 -11.64 22.54 2.27
N ARG A 777 -12.27 23.61 2.73
CA ARG A 777 -13.72 23.64 2.90
C ARG A 777 -14.46 23.51 1.57
N ARG A 778 -13.98 24.21 0.51
CA ARG A 778 -14.55 24.17 -0.83
C ARG A 778 -14.62 22.74 -1.37
N GLN A 779 -13.60 21.92 -1.09
CA GLN A 779 -13.54 20.53 -1.53
C GLN A 779 -14.73 19.70 -1.02
N MET A 780 -15.25 20.01 0.16
CA MET A 780 -16.34 19.25 0.77
C MET A 780 -17.72 19.91 0.65
N VAL A 781 -17.79 21.21 0.89
CA VAL A 781 -19.05 21.96 0.91
C VAL A 781 -19.69 22.03 -0.48
N ARG A 782 -18.85 22.13 -1.52
CA ARG A 782 -19.32 22.07 -2.91
C ARG A 782 -19.53 20.62 -3.34
N ASN A 783 -20.62 20.34 -4.05
CA ASN A 783 -20.94 19.02 -4.57
C ASN A 783 -20.10 18.64 -5.82
N LEU A 784 -18.82 18.96 -5.81
CA LEU A 784 -17.86 18.56 -6.84
C LEU A 784 -16.81 17.67 -6.18
N ARG A 785 -16.67 16.44 -6.66
CA ARG A 785 -15.64 15.51 -6.20
C ARG A 785 -14.67 15.28 -7.34
N LYS A 786 -13.59 16.05 -7.33
CA LYS A 786 -12.43 15.90 -8.21
C LYS A 786 -11.18 15.90 -7.35
N PRO A 787 -10.14 15.18 -7.72
CA PRO A 787 -8.85 15.27 -7.05
C PRO A 787 -8.41 16.73 -6.89
N LEU A 788 -7.96 17.08 -5.68
CA LEU A 788 -7.47 18.40 -5.35
C LEU A 788 -5.97 18.33 -5.05
N ILE A 789 -5.16 18.96 -5.90
CA ILE A 789 -3.72 19.02 -5.73
C ILE A 789 -3.36 20.39 -5.14
N ILE A 790 -2.83 20.39 -3.93
CA ILE A 790 -2.43 21.61 -3.21
C ILE A 790 -0.91 21.65 -3.09
N PHE A 791 -0.26 22.57 -3.77
CA PHE A 791 1.14 22.87 -3.52
C PHE A 791 1.24 23.72 -2.26
N THR A 792 1.53 23.07 -1.12
CA THR A 792 1.62 23.73 0.18
C THR A 792 2.97 24.39 0.35
N PRO A 793 3.03 25.58 0.99
CA PRO A 793 4.29 26.27 1.20
C PRO A 793 5.08 25.69 2.38
N LYS A 794 6.34 26.09 2.48
CA LYS A 794 7.21 25.81 3.63
C LYS A 794 7.44 27.07 4.47
N SER A 795 8.12 28.08 3.92
CA SER A 795 8.39 29.33 4.66
C SER A 795 7.14 30.14 4.96
N LEU A 796 6.12 30.11 4.08
CA LEU A 796 4.88 30.85 4.30
C LEU A 796 4.06 30.35 5.49
N LEU A 797 4.32 29.14 5.99
CA LEU A 797 3.66 28.60 7.19
C LEU A 797 3.79 29.55 8.41
N ARG A 798 4.86 30.35 8.46
CA ARG A 798 5.16 31.31 9.54
C ARG A 798 5.42 32.73 9.05
N HIS A 799 5.18 33.00 7.77
CA HIS A 799 5.42 34.33 7.20
C HIS A 799 4.32 35.29 7.64
N LYS A 800 4.69 36.43 8.21
CA LYS A 800 3.73 37.36 8.78
C LYS A 800 2.75 37.93 7.75
N ASP A 801 3.24 38.19 6.53
CA ASP A 801 2.41 38.76 5.45
C ASP A 801 1.52 37.68 4.78
N ALA A 802 1.74 36.38 5.06
CA ALA A 802 0.88 35.31 4.63
C ALA A 802 -0.24 34.98 5.65
N ALA A 803 -0.15 35.54 6.84
CA ALA A 803 -1.22 35.46 7.84
C ALA A 803 -2.40 36.33 7.41
N SER A 804 -3.61 35.93 7.79
CA SER A 804 -4.86 36.57 7.38
C SER A 804 -5.67 37.07 8.58
N PRO A 805 -6.37 38.20 8.48
CA PRO A 805 -7.30 38.65 9.53
C PRO A 805 -8.51 37.68 9.62
N VAL A 806 -9.08 37.52 10.82
CA VAL A 806 -10.23 36.62 11.05
C VAL A 806 -11.41 36.93 10.12
N SER A 807 -11.56 38.21 9.70
CA SER A 807 -12.63 38.62 8.79
C SER A 807 -12.61 37.89 7.44
N GLU A 808 -11.45 37.44 6.97
CA GLU A 808 -11.33 36.68 5.71
C GLU A 808 -11.86 35.24 5.83
N PHE A 809 -11.91 34.66 7.02
CA PHE A 809 -12.47 33.33 7.28
C PHE A 809 -13.97 33.34 7.51
N THR A 810 -14.47 34.48 7.95
CA THR A 810 -15.91 34.65 8.28
C THR A 810 -16.71 35.36 7.17
N LYS A 811 -16.02 35.79 6.12
CA LYS A 811 -16.61 36.40 4.91
C LYS A 811 -15.77 36.01 3.71
N GLY A 812 -16.38 35.91 2.55
CA GLY A 812 -15.69 35.60 1.31
C GLY A 812 -15.57 34.10 1.03
N GLY A 813 -14.52 33.68 0.30
CA GLY A 813 -14.30 32.31 -0.14
C GLY A 813 -12.95 32.18 -0.84
N PHE A 814 -12.66 31.00 -1.40
CA PHE A 814 -11.43 30.78 -2.14
C PHE A 814 -11.37 31.64 -3.40
N GLN A 815 -10.35 32.47 -3.49
CA GLN A 815 -10.08 33.31 -4.64
C GLN A 815 -9.15 32.56 -5.60
N THR A 816 -9.60 32.33 -6.82
CA THR A 816 -8.77 31.68 -7.86
C THR A 816 -7.63 32.59 -8.34
N ILE A 817 -7.83 33.89 -8.22
CA ILE A 817 -6.83 34.95 -8.42
C ILE A 817 -6.99 35.93 -7.26
N ILE A 818 -5.91 36.24 -6.58
CA ILE A 818 -5.88 37.36 -5.64
C ILE A 818 -5.43 38.62 -6.40
N PRO A 819 -6.28 39.63 -6.46
CA PRO A 819 -5.97 40.88 -7.18
C PRO A 819 -4.86 41.67 -6.49
N GLU A 820 -4.44 42.77 -7.11
CA GLU A 820 -3.53 43.76 -6.51
C GLU A 820 -4.09 44.25 -5.18
N SER A 821 -3.24 44.23 -4.14
CA SER A 821 -3.60 44.66 -2.79
C SER A 821 -3.25 46.12 -2.51
N LYS A 822 -2.35 46.69 -3.32
CA LYS A 822 -1.93 48.11 -3.17
C LYS A 822 -2.90 49.04 -3.92
N ASP A 823 -3.17 50.18 -3.38
CA ASP A 823 -3.97 51.21 -4.05
C ASP A 823 -3.10 51.95 -5.12
N LEU A 824 -3.00 51.34 -6.29
CA LEU A 824 -2.26 51.89 -7.43
C LEU A 824 -3.19 52.56 -8.44
N LYS A 825 -2.73 53.65 -9.08
CA LYS A 825 -3.49 54.34 -10.12
C LYS A 825 -3.51 53.49 -11.39
N ALA A 826 -4.65 52.92 -11.74
CA ALA A 826 -4.83 51.98 -12.86
C ALA A 826 -4.37 52.59 -14.21
N ASP A 827 -4.58 53.88 -14.43
CA ASP A 827 -4.16 54.59 -15.64
C ASP A 827 -2.63 54.71 -15.81
N LYS A 828 -1.88 54.55 -14.71
CA LYS A 828 -0.41 54.62 -14.71
C LYS A 828 0.27 53.26 -14.85
N ILE A 829 -0.48 52.17 -14.78
CA ILE A 829 0.07 50.87 -14.85
C ILE A 829 0.56 50.54 -16.26
N LYS A 830 1.82 50.15 -16.39
CA LYS A 830 2.48 49.78 -17.65
C LYS A 830 2.71 48.25 -17.74
N ARG A 831 2.84 47.58 -16.59
CA ARG A 831 3.15 46.14 -16.48
C ARG A 831 2.26 45.43 -15.50
N ILE A 832 1.92 44.21 -15.89
CA ILE A 832 1.21 43.26 -15.03
C ILE A 832 2.13 42.06 -14.83
N VAL A 833 2.58 41.81 -13.60
CA VAL A 833 3.31 40.59 -13.24
C VAL A 833 2.30 39.58 -12.68
N VAL A 834 2.22 38.43 -13.31
CA VAL A 834 1.40 37.27 -12.87
C VAL A 834 2.33 36.23 -12.26
N CYS A 835 2.04 35.78 -11.08
CA CYS A 835 2.87 34.78 -10.39
C CYS A 835 2.01 33.76 -9.59
N SER A 836 2.61 32.69 -9.16
CA SER A 836 1.98 31.69 -8.28
C SER A 836 2.96 31.34 -7.15
N GLY A 837 2.42 31.08 -5.95
CA GLY A 837 3.23 30.67 -4.80
C GLY A 837 4.02 31.80 -4.13
N LYS A 838 5.05 31.39 -3.37
CA LYS A 838 5.82 32.29 -2.47
C LYS A 838 6.56 33.43 -3.17
N VAL A 839 6.90 33.30 -4.44
CA VAL A 839 7.61 34.33 -5.21
C VAL A 839 6.89 35.70 -5.17
N TYR A 840 5.57 35.68 -4.94
CA TYR A 840 4.78 36.90 -4.73
C TYR A 840 5.37 37.80 -3.63
N TYR A 841 5.81 37.26 -2.53
CA TYR A 841 6.32 38.03 -1.39
C TYR A 841 7.68 38.66 -1.72
N ASP A 842 8.54 37.96 -2.45
CA ASP A 842 9.80 38.48 -2.95
C ASP A 842 9.57 39.63 -3.97
N LEU A 843 8.60 39.42 -4.87
CA LEU A 843 8.18 40.46 -5.84
C LEU A 843 7.58 41.68 -5.14
N SER A 844 6.72 41.51 -4.15
CA SER A 844 6.10 42.59 -3.39
C SER A 844 7.16 43.42 -2.68
N LYS A 845 8.10 42.80 -2.00
CA LYS A 845 9.22 43.45 -1.36
C LYS A 845 10.09 44.19 -2.37
N ARG A 846 10.44 43.60 -3.50
CA ARG A 846 11.26 44.22 -4.55
C ARG A 846 10.57 45.42 -5.19
N ARG A 847 9.24 45.32 -5.39
CA ARG A 847 8.44 46.43 -5.90
C ARG A 847 8.53 47.66 -4.99
N GLU A 848 8.44 47.48 -3.69
CA GLU A 848 8.52 48.55 -2.70
C GLU A 848 9.91 49.17 -2.65
N GLU A 849 10.95 48.35 -2.57
CA GLU A 849 12.36 48.79 -2.56
C GLU A 849 12.75 49.53 -3.83
N GLY A 850 12.18 49.18 -4.98
CA GLY A 850 12.51 49.76 -6.29
C GLY A 850 11.57 50.90 -6.71
N GLY A 851 10.49 51.17 -5.95
CA GLY A 851 9.52 52.24 -6.31
C GLY A 851 8.76 51.94 -7.60
N HIS A 852 8.49 50.66 -7.92
CA HIS A 852 7.81 50.24 -9.16
C HIS A 852 6.29 50.38 -9.06
N ASP A 853 5.78 51.60 -8.83
CA ASP A 853 4.33 51.87 -8.70
C ASP A 853 3.57 51.83 -10.04
N ASP A 854 4.25 51.61 -11.14
CA ASP A 854 3.66 51.33 -12.47
C ASP A 854 3.46 49.85 -12.79
N THR A 855 3.67 48.97 -11.81
CA THR A 855 3.58 47.50 -11.94
C THR A 855 2.64 46.93 -10.92
N VAL A 856 1.64 46.15 -11.36
CA VAL A 856 0.73 45.39 -10.50
C VAL A 856 1.18 43.94 -10.41
N LEU A 857 0.87 43.31 -9.27
CA LEU A 857 1.11 41.89 -9.00
C LEU A 857 -0.21 41.15 -8.88
N LEU A 858 -0.43 40.15 -9.75
CA LEU A 858 -1.58 39.27 -9.69
C LEU A 858 -1.13 37.88 -9.24
N ARG A 859 -1.77 37.35 -8.20
CA ARG A 859 -1.49 35.98 -7.69
C ARG A 859 -2.47 34.98 -8.28
N LEU A 860 -1.99 34.09 -9.12
CA LEU A 860 -2.78 32.99 -9.63
C LEU A 860 -2.74 31.84 -8.59
N GLU A 861 -3.83 31.70 -7.81
CA GLU A 861 -3.94 30.71 -6.74
C GLU A 861 -4.45 29.35 -7.25
N GLN A 862 -5.23 29.35 -8.35
CA GLN A 862 -5.68 28.16 -9.03
C GLN A 862 -5.09 28.09 -10.43
N LEU A 863 -4.18 27.13 -10.62
CA LEU A 863 -3.52 26.87 -11.91
C LEU A 863 -4.44 26.14 -12.89
N TYR A 864 -5.22 25.18 -12.37
CA TYR A 864 -6.16 24.41 -13.18
C TYR A 864 -7.44 24.04 -12.38
N PRO A 865 -8.64 24.06 -12.97
CA PRO A 865 -8.96 24.69 -14.28
C PRO A 865 -8.65 26.18 -14.26
N PHE A 866 -8.10 26.71 -15.37
CA PHE A 866 -7.68 28.10 -15.43
C PHE A 866 -8.89 29.05 -15.32
N PRO A 867 -8.83 30.12 -14.48
CA PRO A 867 -9.96 31.01 -14.20
C PRO A 867 -10.09 32.12 -15.23
N HIS A 868 -10.34 31.81 -16.52
CA HIS A 868 -10.36 32.74 -17.65
C HIS A 868 -11.19 34.01 -17.40
N LYS A 869 -12.42 33.85 -16.88
CA LYS A 869 -13.31 35.02 -16.67
C LYS A 869 -12.77 35.99 -15.62
N VAL A 870 -12.24 35.46 -14.53
CA VAL A 870 -11.66 36.27 -13.44
C VAL A 870 -10.39 36.92 -13.94
N PHE A 871 -9.53 36.19 -14.64
CA PHE A 871 -8.27 36.73 -15.17
C PHE A 871 -8.52 37.84 -16.18
N ALA A 872 -9.41 37.66 -17.14
CA ALA A 872 -9.78 38.69 -18.12
C ALA A 872 -10.38 39.93 -17.46
N ALA A 873 -11.17 39.76 -16.39
CA ALA A 873 -11.71 40.91 -15.63
C ALA A 873 -10.62 41.68 -14.89
N GLU A 874 -9.59 41.00 -14.35
CA GLU A 874 -8.45 41.68 -13.72
C GLU A 874 -7.61 42.44 -14.74
N LEU A 875 -7.29 41.84 -15.88
CA LEU A 875 -6.53 42.55 -16.96
C LEU A 875 -7.22 43.80 -17.44
N LYS A 876 -8.55 43.78 -17.58
CA LYS A 876 -9.33 44.97 -18.02
C LYS A 876 -9.19 46.19 -17.10
N LYS A 877 -8.89 46.02 -15.82
CA LYS A 877 -8.66 47.12 -14.89
C LYS A 877 -7.45 47.94 -15.26
N TYR A 878 -6.49 47.37 -15.98
CA TYR A 878 -5.19 47.95 -16.31
C TYR A 878 -5.01 48.06 -17.84
N ALA A 879 -5.95 48.73 -18.50
CA ALA A 879 -6.01 48.81 -19.96
C ALA A 879 -4.76 49.45 -20.63
N ASN A 880 -4.02 50.24 -19.90
CA ASN A 880 -2.80 50.92 -20.36
C ASN A 880 -1.54 50.05 -20.21
N ALA A 881 -1.63 48.91 -19.58
CA ALA A 881 -0.51 48.00 -19.44
C ALA A 881 -0.12 47.39 -20.79
N THR A 882 1.14 47.54 -21.17
CA THR A 882 1.70 47.06 -22.46
C THR A 882 2.41 45.71 -22.31
N GLU A 883 2.71 45.30 -21.07
CA GLU A 883 3.46 44.10 -20.76
C GLU A 883 2.75 43.25 -19.71
N VAL A 884 2.65 41.96 -19.98
CA VAL A 884 2.24 40.91 -19.04
C VAL A 884 3.43 40.00 -18.84
N VAL A 885 3.88 39.78 -17.62
CA VAL A 885 5.06 38.96 -17.30
C VAL A 885 4.64 37.81 -16.39
N TRP A 886 4.90 36.59 -16.81
CA TRP A 886 4.83 35.44 -15.90
C TRP A 886 6.13 35.35 -15.10
N CYS A 887 6.02 35.27 -13.77
CA CYS A 887 7.16 35.07 -12.87
C CYS A 887 6.97 33.85 -12.00
N GLN A 888 7.93 32.94 -12.00
CA GLN A 888 7.93 31.73 -11.18
C GLN A 888 9.29 31.42 -10.55
N ASP A 889 9.31 30.71 -9.43
CA ASP A 889 10.52 30.26 -8.77
C ASP A 889 11.24 29.13 -9.53
N GLU A 890 10.48 28.29 -10.22
CA GLU A 890 10.95 27.09 -10.92
C GLU A 890 11.80 27.42 -12.15
N PRO A 891 12.68 26.49 -12.58
CA PRO A 891 13.34 26.59 -13.89
C PRO A 891 12.34 26.70 -15.05
N GLN A 892 12.76 27.33 -16.14
CA GLN A 892 11.87 27.60 -17.29
C GLN A 892 11.18 26.36 -17.87
N ASN A 893 11.88 25.21 -17.89
CA ASN A 893 11.32 23.94 -18.38
C ASN A 893 10.45 23.21 -17.33
N GLN A 894 10.27 23.79 -16.15
CA GLN A 894 9.52 23.25 -15.03
C GLN A 894 8.49 24.27 -14.56
N GLY A 895 7.71 23.91 -13.52
CA GLY A 895 6.66 24.78 -13.04
C GLY A 895 5.48 24.91 -14.01
N ALA A 896 4.74 25.99 -13.89
CA ALA A 896 3.49 26.18 -14.63
C ALA A 896 3.65 26.88 -16.00
N TRP A 897 4.81 27.49 -16.30
CA TRP A 897 5.00 28.38 -17.46
C TRP A 897 4.44 27.81 -18.76
N PHE A 898 4.90 26.63 -19.19
CA PHE A 898 4.50 26.06 -20.47
C PHE A 898 3.02 25.68 -20.56
N PHE A 899 2.36 25.55 -19.43
CA PHE A 899 0.94 25.19 -19.34
C PHE A 899 0.01 26.38 -19.15
N VAL A 900 0.52 27.51 -18.62
CA VAL A 900 -0.30 28.72 -18.44
C VAL A 900 -0.11 29.77 -19.54
N GLN A 901 1.02 29.76 -20.27
CA GLN A 901 1.37 30.81 -21.22
C GLN A 901 0.29 31.03 -22.29
N HIS A 902 -0.33 30.01 -22.81
CA HIS A 902 -1.40 30.09 -23.81
C HIS A 902 -2.67 30.70 -23.18
N TYR A 903 -3.03 30.35 -21.96
CA TYR A 903 -4.16 30.95 -21.24
C TYR A 903 -3.93 32.44 -20.96
N LEU A 904 -2.71 32.80 -20.56
CA LEU A 904 -2.35 34.21 -20.37
C LEU A 904 -2.49 34.98 -21.70
N PHE A 905 -1.91 34.42 -22.78
CA PHE A 905 -1.94 35.01 -24.10
C PHE A 905 -3.38 35.17 -24.65
N GLU A 906 -4.22 34.19 -24.51
CA GLU A 906 -5.63 34.19 -24.94
C GLU A 906 -6.43 35.37 -24.31
N ASN A 907 -6.14 35.72 -23.06
CA ASN A 907 -6.88 36.72 -22.30
C ASN A 907 -6.26 38.14 -22.40
N MET A 908 -5.09 38.29 -23.01
CA MET A 908 -4.43 39.58 -23.20
C MET A 908 -5.14 40.45 -24.26
N ALA A 909 -4.96 41.77 -24.17
CA ALA A 909 -5.42 42.71 -25.18
C ALA A 909 -4.47 42.76 -26.39
N PRO A 910 -4.96 43.10 -27.59
CA PRO A 910 -4.10 43.30 -28.76
C PRO A 910 -2.98 44.32 -28.49
N GLY A 911 -1.77 44.02 -28.90
CA GLY A 911 -0.59 44.85 -28.73
C GLY A 911 0.16 44.66 -27.40
N GLN A 912 -0.39 43.95 -26.43
CA GLN A 912 0.33 43.59 -25.22
C GLN A 912 1.39 42.51 -25.49
N LYS A 913 2.48 42.56 -24.75
CA LYS A 913 3.61 41.61 -24.84
C LYS A 913 3.62 40.69 -23.64
N LEU A 914 3.62 39.37 -23.90
CA LEU A 914 3.83 38.37 -22.86
C LEU A 914 5.33 38.06 -22.71
N GLY A 915 5.86 38.21 -21.52
CA GLY A 915 7.25 37.89 -21.16
C GLY A 915 7.33 36.86 -20.03
N TYR A 916 8.52 36.38 -19.80
CA TYR A 916 8.85 35.38 -18.75
C TYR A 916 9.99 35.91 -17.86
N SER A 917 9.88 35.65 -16.55
CA SER A 917 10.96 35.81 -15.58
C SER A 917 11.00 34.61 -14.64
N GLY A 918 12.12 33.91 -14.61
CA GLY A 918 12.35 32.74 -13.82
C GLY A 918 13.78 32.23 -13.95
N ARG A 919 14.06 31.08 -13.32
CA ARG A 919 15.37 30.41 -13.47
C ARG A 919 15.57 29.90 -14.89
N ALA A 920 16.82 29.79 -15.31
CA ALA A 920 17.17 29.14 -16.57
C ALA A 920 16.69 27.66 -16.55
N ALA A 921 16.43 27.12 -17.74
CA ALA A 921 16.11 25.70 -17.88
C ALA A 921 17.20 24.84 -17.25
N SER A 922 16.79 23.82 -16.52
CA SER A 922 17.70 22.92 -15.78
C SER A 922 17.16 21.50 -15.74
N ALA A 923 18.05 20.51 -15.79
CA ALA A 923 17.72 19.12 -15.59
C ALA A 923 17.41 18.81 -14.10
N SER A 924 18.04 19.54 -13.18
CA SER A 924 17.75 19.47 -11.74
C SER A 924 16.67 20.48 -11.36
N PRO A 925 15.76 20.17 -10.42
CA PRO A 925 14.74 21.11 -9.97
C PRO A 925 15.34 22.38 -9.37
N ALA A 926 16.35 22.24 -8.51
CA ALA A 926 16.99 23.34 -7.81
C ALA A 926 18.50 23.10 -7.68
N VAL A 927 19.24 24.19 -7.41
CA VAL A 927 20.67 24.13 -7.14
C VAL A 927 20.94 23.72 -5.70
N GLY A 928 22.04 22.98 -5.47
CA GLY A 928 22.48 22.57 -4.13
C GLY A 928 23.29 23.61 -3.36
N TYR A 929 23.73 24.69 -4.04
CA TYR A 929 24.58 25.72 -3.43
C TYR A 929 23.77 26.96 -3.04
N SER A 930 23.84 27.37 -1.78
CA SER A 930 23.07 28.48 -1.24
C SER A 930 23.35 29.83 -1.96
N HIS A 931 24.60 30.12 -2.31
CA HIS A 931 24.95 31.36 -3.02
C HIS A 931 24.33 31.40 -4.43
N LEU A 932 24.35 30.26 -5.16
CA LEU A 932 23.71 30.19 -6.48
C LEU A 932 22.20 30.32 -6.38
N HIS A 933 21.59 29.74 -5.35
CA HIS A 933 20.18 29.93 -5.09
C HIS A 933 19.82 31.39 -4.90
N GLN A 934 20.61 32.13 -4.08
CA GLN A 934 20.40 33.57 -3.82
C GLN A 934 20.59 34.39 -5.08
N GLU A 935 21.64 34.13 -5.86
CA GLU A 935 21.88 34.80 -7.14
C GLU A 935 20.73 34.60 -8.12
N GLN A 936 20.25 33.36 -8.27
CA GLN A 936 19.14 33.03 -9.16
C GLN A 936 17.83 33.65 -8.67
N GLN A 937 17.56 33.64 -7.36
CA GLN A 937 16.36 34.24 -6.79
C GLN A 937 16.35 35.75 -7.03
N LYS A 938 17.48 36.44 -6.78
CA LYS A 938 17.63 37.86 -7.07
C LYS A 938 17.42 38.13 -8.56
N ALA A 939 18.02 37.34 -9.43
CA ALA A 939 17.97 37.55 -10.89
C ALA A 939 16.54 37.42 -11.44
N LEU A 940 15.76 36.39 -10.99
CA LEU A 940 14.38 36.24 -11.45
C LEU A 940 13.46 37.35 -10.93
N VAL A 941 13.63 37.77 -9.66
CA VAL A 941 12.85 38.86 -9.07
C VAL A 941 13.16 40.21 -9.75
N ASP A 942 14.43 40.52 -9.94
CA ASP A 942 14.84 41.74 -10.68
C ASP A 942 14.38 41.72 -12.15
N GLY A 943 14.40 40.53 -12.78
CA GLY A 943 13.94 40.30 -14.16
C GLY A 943 12.47 40.63 -14.38
N ALA A 944 11.62 40.37 -13.37
CA ALA A 944 10.19 40.67 -13.44
C ALA A 944 9.89 42.17 -13.58
N PHE A 945 10.77 43.04 -13.07
CA PHE A 945 10.67 44.53 -13.17
C PHE A 945 11.59 45.11 -14.25
N GLY A 946 12.54 44.36 -14.75
CA GLY A 946 13.51 44.79 -15.74
C GLY A 946 12.97 44.77 -17.17
N ARG A 947 13.83 45.11 -18.14
CA ARG A 947 13.48 44.98 -19.56
C ARG A 947 13.24 43.51 -19.90
N LEU A 948 12.15 43.24 -20.62
CA LEU A 948 11.87 41.89 -21.12
C LEU A 948 13.03 41.37 -21.97
N LYS A 949 13.48 40.15 -21.70
CA LYS A 949 14.56 39.45 -22.42
C LYS A 949 14.10 38.01 -22.77
N GLY A 950 14.68 37.49 -23.83
CA GLY A 950 14.40 36.13 -24.24
C GLY A 950 13.08 35.97 -24.98
N PHE A 951 12.25 34.99 -24.55
CA PHE A 951 10.96 34.68 -25.19
C PHE A 951 9.94 35.81 -24.94
N ILE A 952 9.46 36.42 -26.00
CA ILE A 952 8.46 37.48 -25.97
C ILE A 952 7.41 37.16 -27.05
N LEU A 953 6.14 37.01 -26.65
CA LEU A 953 5.02 36.95 -27.56
C LEU A 953 4.27 38.29 -27.59
N THR A 954 3.91 38.75 -28.77
CA THR A 954 3.05 39.94 -28.93
C THR A 954 1.68 39.45 -29.44
N LYS A 955 0.60 39.82 -28.73
CA LYS A 955 -0.76 39.52 -29.14
C LYS A 955 -1.27 40.43 -30.26
#